data_80c57cfc501e9e144ba2a9d30d3eda81
#
_entry.id   80c57cfc501e9e144ba2a9d30d3eda81
#
_cell.length_a   1.000
_cell.length_b   1.000
_cell.length_c   1.000
_cell.angle_alpha   90.00
_cell.angle_beta   90.00
_cell.angle_gamma   90.00
#
_symmetry.space_group_name_H-M   'P 1'
#
loop_
_entity.id
_entity.type
_entity.pdbx_description
1 polymer ?
#
loop_
_entity_poly.entity_id
_entity_poly.type
_entity_poly.pdbx_seq_one_letter_code
_entity_poly.pdbx_strand_id
1 'polypeptide(L)'
;MASAQTVLPFLTQTTSNSKNNKTPTAAVYANASDTVARSAQNHKPSIFSSSRSASQISQNSRPSKRPPHSQPAIMSETDHTSDPSSKSKTPSTGTGVSSQHSSLSNGASRPYNPDAHPPRRLRSQYPRGNTENHVEYILVASFDIDRGPVMEHQYPVAITGDEHMLAELMLPDQTHVRNQDWTMFFLHKDSSQEEEDEERNAKDERRRRRRRKRDRAKGIIHESDDEDEDNEDGGDSEDEDWDDDSSSDSEPEGGEGPPLIYVLNLVNTKQDKTVKRGAVVKAMAICTRHPFLHIYKPLLLLALEEYFKSPVLETLSMLYDAVNDMDLSLMPKLSLLERHLLQASANKDLFVEKFEQMIQMRIAEDRGENVADQPFDASRSPPKPPGISRAGTKAHFEGQSTYSVPRDTHEFESKVMYKGIPIPIKVPVAVMPETVGDFSLIKLIQNFSEPHTRSPQAFQLHPHLTTNGANSHPIIVLVNALLTQKRVIFLGYNMPSGEVAEAVLAACALASGGVLRGFTRHAFPYTDLTKIDDLLKVPGFIAGVTNPTFEHHPEWWDVLCDLPSGRVKISSKIDPAPITEGLVYFQQQNPAYAGLVNGSSSSSSAANDLTGDNAFMGDIQRSIAARHGERVIRAKWRDWVTKFTRIAAAFEESVYGASALYVGSDEYESGTRGVSGHGYVWCDEVSKAKELAGNVTRIEGWRNTRSYYSFIQDVAQLYQIRPLKGMDLHHMHDRLRTQRLSPAQSKEIYSALSQYIYSYDEICLLLSVAPESHAGLFYIALGLFHKDRDVRNKTADLLERIGEHEAGRHWWRALSRFEKLAYIRIRREADLELRSKLGKDGYSPDAERRVS
;
A
#
# COMPACT_ATOMS: atom_id res chain seq x y z
N MET A 1 8.94 18.87 -17.23
CA MET A 1 10.26 18.52 -17.74
C MET A 1 10.95 17.59 -16.75
N ALA A 2 11.51 16.50 -17.19
CA ALA A 2 12.16 15.54 -16.30
C ALA A 2 13.68 15.73 -16.36
N SER A 3 14.30 15.90 -15.19
CA SER A 3 15.75 15.89 -15.04
C SER A 3 16.21 14.66 -14.27
N ALA A 4 17.37 14.13 -14.64
CA ALA A 4 17.97 13.06 -13.87
C ALA A 4 18.32 13.56 -12.46
N GLN A 5 18.24 12.68 -11.46
CA GLN A 5 18.47 13.02 -10.06
C GLN A 5 19.79 13.75 -9.86
N THR A 6 19.75 15.05 -9.91
CA THR A 6 20.79 15.89 -9.31
C THR A 6 20.28 16.25 -7.93
N VAL A 7 20.89 15.69 -6.91
CA VAL A 7 20.52 15.92 -5.53
C VAL A 7 20.80 17.36 -5.17
N LEU A 8 19.75 18.15 -4.99
CA LEU A 8 19.84 19.46 -4.39
C LEU A 8 19.51 19.39 -2.92
N PRO A 9 20.39 19.86 -2.04
CA PRO A 9 20.08 19.96 -0.63
C PRO A 9 19.41 21.30 -0.35
N PHE A 10 18.19 21.32 0.11
CA PHE A 10 17.62 22.47 0.77
C PHE A 10 17.31 22.16 2.22
N LEU A 11 18.23 22.58 3.09
CA LEU A 11 17.93 22.94 4.47
C LEU A 11 18.65 24.26 4.74
N THR A 12 17.92 25.36 4.66
CA THR A 12 18.35 26.65 5.21
C THR A 12 18.28 26.57 6.73
N GLN A 13 19.43 26.31 7.34
CA GLN A 13 19.60 26.61 8.75
C GLN A 13 19.89 28.10 8.91
N THR A 14 19.01 28.80 9.60
CA THR A 14 19.28 30.12 10.19
C THR A 14 20.27 29.95 11.31
N THR A 15 21.52 30.30 11.07
CA THR A 15 22.52 30.42 12.11
C THR A 15 22.66 31.87 12.53
N SER A 16 22.36 32.15 13.80
CA SER A 16 22.70 33.38 14.48
C SER A 16 24.23 33.50 14.70
N ASN A 17 24.75 34.65 14.32
CA ASN A 17 26.13 35.11 14.51
C ASN A 17 26.63 35.03 15.96
N SER A 18 27.81 34.49 16.15
CA SER A 18 28.75 34.98 17.19
C SER A 18 30.17 34.96 16.65
N LYS A 19 30.76 36.14 16.58
CA LYS A 19 32.18 36.37 16.25
C LYS A 19 33.09 35.89 17.37
N ASN A 20 34.21 35.24 17.10
CA ASN A 20 35.53 35.73 17.54
C ASN A 20 36.72 34.96 16.93
N ASN A 21 37.69 35.77 16.53
CA ASN A 21 39.04 35.53 16.03
C ASN A 21 39.89 34.54 16.82
N LYS A 22 40.69 33.71 16.10
CA LYS A 22 42.19 33.83 16.05
C LYS A 22 42.82 32.58 15.41
N THR A 23 43.52 32.78 14.32
CA THR A 23 44.62 31.96 13.80
C THR A 23 45.92 32.48 14.45
N PRO A 24 47.13 31.87 14.30
CA PRO A 24 47.58 30.69 13.57
C PRO A 24 48.62 29.85 14.36
N THR A 25 49.09 28.69 13.88
CA THR A 25 50.49 28.46 13.51
C THR A 25 50.78 26.98 13.18
N ALA A 26 51.59 26.81 12.17
CA ALA A 26 52.12 25.58 11.61
C ALA A 26 53.38 25.08 12.42
N ALA A 27 53.66 23.77 12.26
CA ALA A 27 54.97 23.12 12.20
C ALA A 27 54.76 21.60 12.03
N VAL A 28 55.05 20.94 10.92
CA VAL A 28 56.34 20.50 10.35
C VAL A 28 57.12 19.56 11.28
N TYR A 29 57.33 18.35 10.75
CA TYR A 29 58.45 17.43 10.72
C TYR A 29 57.94 15.99 10.73
N ALA A 30 58.11 15.17 9.72
CA ALA A 30 59.19 14.62 8.98
C ALA A 30 59.89 13.41 9.63
N ASN A 31 59.81 12.30 8.92
CA ASN A 31 60.78 11.23 8.71
C ASN A 31 61.27 10.29 9.84
N ALA A 32 61.21 9.02 9.57
CA ALA A 32 62.30 8.11 9.28
C ALA A 32 61.75 6.68 9.42
N SER A 33 61.69 5.87 8.43
CA SER A 33 62.67 4.98 7.70
C SER A 33 63.28 3.88 8.55
N ASP A 34 63.14 2.67 7.99
CA ASP A 34 64.05 1.52 8.01
C ASP A 34 64.17 0.67 9.30
N THR A 35 64.18 -0.61 9.29
CA THR A 35 64.86 -1.62 8.45
C THR A 35 64.60 -3.05 8.96
N VAL A 36 64.56 -3.97 8.02
CA VAL A 36 65.27 -5.30 8.00
C VAL A 36 64.75 -6.42 8.92
N ALA A 37 64.27 -7.45 8.43
CA ALA A 37 64.61 -8.57 7.61
C ALA A 37 64.66 -9.92 8.35
N ARG A 38 64.08 -10.92 7.69
CA ARG A 38 64.50 -12.35 7.68
C ARG A 38 64.32 -13.22 8.91
N SER A 39 63.49 -14.25 8.80
CA SER A 39 64.02 -15.59 8.43
C SER A 39 62.91 -16.58 8.13
N ALA A 40 63.15 -17.28 7.08
CA ALA A 40 62.40 -18.45 6.58
C ALA A 40 62.74 -19.69 7.38
N GLN A 41 61.79 -20.62 7.49
CA GLN A 41 62.06 -22.07 7.26
C GLN A 41 60.74 -22.85 7.34
N ASN A 42 60.31 -23.32 6.23
CA ASN A 42 60.03 -24.72 5.83
C ASN A 42 59.71 -25.71 6.93
N HIS A 43 58.53 -26.34 6.80
CA HIS A 43 58.42 -27.79 6.75
C HIS A 43 57.01 -28.22 6.27
N LYS A 44 56.99 -28.86 5.09
CA LYS A 44 56.04 -29.89 4.65
C LYS A 44 56.82 -31.20 4.61
N PRO A 45 56.22 -32.38 4.38
CA PRO A 45 54.91 -32.99 4.61
C PRO A 45 55.00 -34.41 5.24
N SER A 46 53.88 -35.10 5.52
CA SER A 46 53.64 -36.52 5.40
C SER A 46 52.17 -36.83 5.66
N ILE A 47 51.39 -37.27 4.71
CA ILE A 47 51.12 -38.59 4.13
C ILE A 47 51.11 -39.75 5.13
N PHE A 48 49.90 -40.24 5.42
CA PHE A 48 49.48 -41.65 5.59
C PHE A 48 47.94 -41.63 5.57
N SER A 49 47.28 -42.13 4.69
CA SER A 49 46.84 -43.36 4.00
C SER A 49 46.33 -44.47 4.94
N SER A 50 45.17 -44.94 4.49
CA SER A 50 44.53 -46.25 4.64
C SER A 50 43.83 -46.50 6.04
N SER A 51 42.69 -47.14 6.11
CA SER A 51 42.15 -48.27 5.35
C SER A 51 40.65 -48.46 5.69
N ARG A 52 39.87 -48.67 4.72
CA ARG A 52 38.93 -49.78 4.45
C ARG A 52 38.56 -50.68 5.63
N SER A 53 37.24 -50.80 5.86
CA SER A 53 36.59 -52.10 5.94
C SER A 53 35.13 -52.01 5.53
N ALA A 54 34.85 -52.81 4.53
CA ALA A 54 33.54 -53.14 4.04
C ALA A 54 33.02 -54.35 4.84
N SER A 55 31.74 -54.40 5.09
CA SER A 55 31.02 -55.67 5.18
C SER A 55 29.62 -55.50 4.64
N GLN A 56 29.40 -56.15 3.53
CA GLN A 56 28.17 -56.54 2.88
C GLN A 56 27.35 -57.48 3.74
N ILE A 57 26.12 -57.62 3.33
CA ILE A 57 25.21 -58.79 3.30
C ILE A 57 23.84 -58.30 3.79
N SER A 58 22.73 -58.51 3.22
CA SER A 58 22.21 -59.08 1.95
C SER A 58 20.72 -58.79 1.87
N GLN A 59 20.28 -58.50 0.71
CA GLN A 59 19.10 -59.04 -0.01
C GLN A 59 17.91 -59.62 0.79
N ASN A 60 16.77 -59.08 0.48
CA ASN A 60 15.54 -59.71 -0.08
C ASN A 60 14.31 -58.99 0.49
N SER A 61 13.33 -58.64 -0.20
CA SER A 61 12.60 -59.00 -1.37
C SER A 61 11.33 -58.12 -1.40
N ARG A 62 10.96 -57.64 -2.56
CA ARG A 62 9.62 -57.19 -2.96
C ARG A 62 8.71 -58.47 -3.00
N PRO A 63 7.34 -58.38 -3.06
CA PRO A 63 6.58 -57.32 -3.68
C PRO A 63 5.17 -57.05 -3.08
N SER A 64 4.62 -55.91 -3.54
CA SER A 64 3.25 -55.70 -4.05
C SER A 64 2.03 -55.97 -3.15
N LYS A 65 1.15 -54.97 -3.04
CA LYS A 65 -0.16 -54.97 -3.68
C LYS A 65 -0.91 -53.65 -3.43
N ARG A 66 -1.22 -52.95 -4.50
CA ARG A 66 -2.38 -52.04 -4.57
C ARG A 66 -3.63 -52.94 -4.77
N PRO A 67 -4.78 -52.49 -4.27
CA PRO A 67 -6.07 -52.86 -4.86
C PRO A 67 -6.73 -51.69 -5.58
N PRO A 68 -7.71 -51.94 -6.40
CA PRO A 68 -7.97 -51.20 -7.61
C PRO A 68 -9.16 -50.27 -7.55
N HIS A 69 -9.15 -49.31 -8.52
CA HIS A 69 -10.28 -48.52 -8.97
C HIS A 69 -11.47 -49.37 -9.36
N SER A 70 -12.68 -48.91 -9.06
CA SER A 70 -13.88 -49.25 -9.81
C SER A 70 -14.67 -47.96 -10.15
N GLN A 71 -14.58 -47.59 -11.40
CA GLN A 71 -15.64 -46.82 -12.09
C GLN A 71 -16.64 -47.85 -12.59
N PRO A 72 -17.94 -47.51 -12.72
CA PRO A 72 -18.80 -48.17 -13.68
C PRO A 72 -19.10 -47.27 -14.87
N ALA A 73 -19.10 -47.95 -15.98
CA ALA A 73 -19.30 -47.49 -17.34
C ALA A 73 -20.77 -47.20 -17.68
N ILE A 74 -20.83 -46.36 -18.66
CA ILE A 74 -21.89 -46.00 -19.59
C ILE A 74 -22.59 -47.29 -20.17
N MET A 75 -23.90 -47.26 -20.26
CA MET A 75 -24.60 -47.85 -21.41
C MET A 75 -25.89 -47.10 -21.75
N SER A 76 -26.03 -46.92 -23.01
CA SER A 76 -26.96 -46.21 -23.85
C SER A 76 -28.23 -46.99 -24.18
N GLU A 77 -29.23 -46.22 -24.70
CA GLU A 77 -30.30 -46.59 -25.65
C GLU A 77 -31.46 -47.42 -25.10
N THR A 78 -32.70 -47.13 -25.39
CA THR A 78 -33.43 -46.68 -26.58
C THR A 78 -34.92 -46.42 -26.28
N ASP A 79 -35.45 -45.47 -27.00
CA ASP A 79 -36.80 -45.32 -27.55
C ASP A 79 -38.02 -46.07 -26.97
N HIS A 80 -39.10 -45.35 -26.75
CA HIS A 80 -40.35 -45.35 -27.53
C HIS A 80 -41.50 -44.56 -26.84
N THR A 81 -41.93 -43.52 -27.53
CA THR A 81 -43.31 -43.09 -27.82
C THR A 81 -44.45 -43.38 -26.84
N SER A 82 -45.17 -42.39 -26.44
CA SER A 82 -46.59 -42.10 -26.83
C SER A 82 -47.26 -41.23 -25.75
N ASP A 83 -47.76 -40.08 -26.19
CA ASP A 83 -48.89 -39.34 -25.63
C ASP A 83 -50.20 -40.18 -25.80
N PRO A 84 -51.38 -39.86 -25.20
CA PRO A 84 -51.84 -38.56 -24.75
C PRO A 84 -52.82 -38.56 -23.55
N SER A 85 -53.03 -37.29 -23.10
CA SER A 85 -54.30 -36.76 -22.53
C SER A 85 -54.95 -37.36 -21.28
N SER A 86 -55.08 -36.50 -20.24
CA SER A 86 -56.45 -36.08 -19.83
C SER A 86 -56.40 -35.07 -18.67
N LYS A 87 -57.32 -34.15 -18.76
CA LYS A 87 -57.59 -33.03 -17.87
C LYS A 87 -58.07 -33.48 -16.49
N SER A 88 -57.60 -32.84 -15.42
CA SER A 88 -58.49 -32.47 -14.31
C SER A 88 -58.00 -31.23 -13.58
N LYS A 89 -58.88 -30.27 -13.47
CA LYS A 89 -58.76 -29.03 -12.69
C LYS A 89 -59.05 -29.34 -11.24
N THR A 90 -58.23 -28.81 -10.32
CA THR A 90 -58.75 -28.29 -9.04
C THR A 90 -57.79 -27.21 -8.51
N PRO A 91 -58.28 -26.14 -7.89
CA PRO A 91 -57.49 -24.99 -7.54
C PRO A 91 -56.90 -25.14 -6.13
N SER A 92 -55.61 -24.93 -5.98
CA SER A 92 -55.03 -24.69 -4.64
C SER A 92 -54.63 -23.22 -4.50
N THR A 93 -55.27 -22.58 -3.59
CA THR A 93 -54.98 -21.28 -3.06
C THR A 93 -53.55 -21.27 -2.49
N GLY A 94 -52.63 -20.67 -3.24
CA GLY A 94 -51.32 -20.35 -2.78
C GLY A 94 -51.30 -18.91 -2.23
N THR A 95 -51.30 -18.77 -0.92
CA THR A 95 -51.01 -17.50 -0.25
C THR A 95 -49.56 -17.19 -0.47
N GLY A 96 -49.26 -16.28 -1.42
CA GLY A 96 -47.96 -15.60 -1.54
C GLY A 96 -47.77 -14.68 -0.35
N VAL A 97 -46.84 -15.04 0.52
CA VAL A 97 -46.33 -14.10 1.55
C VAL A 97 -45.35 -13.18 0.87
N SER A 98 -45.84 -12.01 0.50
CA SER A 98 -44.95 -10.89 0.17
C SER A 98 -44.32 -10.40 1.49
N SER A 99 -43.03 -10.60 1.63
CA SER A 99 -42.23 -9.96 2.69
C SER A 99 -42.18 -8.47 2.41
N GLN A 100 -43.09 -7.71 2.96
CA GLN A 100 -42.91 -6.27 3.13
C GLN A 100 -41.92 -6.06 4.26
N HIS A 101 -40.76 -5.53 3.95
CA HIS A 101 -39.80 -5.00 4.91
C HIS A 101 -40.42 -3.73 5.52
N SER A 102 -40.97 -3.86 6.72
CA SER A 102 -41.37 -2.73 7.55
C SER A 102 -40.19 -2.37 8.44
N SER A 103 -39.50 -1.30 8.07
CA SER A 103 -38.57 -0.58 8.93
C SER A 103 -39.34 0.16 10.01
N LEU A 104 -39.32 -0.37 11.23
CA LEU A 104 -39.80 0.35 12.41
C LEU A 104 -38.69 0.38 13.46
N SER A 105 -37.98 1.49 13.52
CA SER A 105 -37.09 1.84 14.63
C SER A 105 -37.79 2.83 15.55
N ASN A 106 -38.00 2.44 16.79
CA ASN A 106 -38.38 3.36 17.85
C ASN A 106 -37.41 3.25 19.01
N GLY A 107 -36.42 4.08 19.01
CA GLY A 107 -35.56 4.47 20.11
C GLY A 107 -34.78 5.65 19.59
N ALA A 108 -34.74 6.78 20.23
CA ALA A 108 -34.29 8.09 19.79
C ALA A 108 -32.96 8.03 18.96
N SER A 109 -33.06 7.50 17.76
CA SER A 109 -32.09 7.55 16.71
C SER A 109 -32.42 8.78 15.87
N ARG A 110 -31.43 9.61 15.57
CA ARG A 110 -31.57 10.62 14.56
C ARG A 110 -32.21 9.96 13.34
N PRO A 111 -33.28 10.49 12.77
CA PRO A 111 -33.83 9.93 11.56
C PRO A 111 -32.70 9.91 10.51
N TYR A 112 -32.55 8.79 9.85
CA TYR A 112 -31.77 8.70 8.62
C TYR A 112 -32.35 9.77 7.69
N ASN A 113 -31.56 10.81 7.46
CA ASN A 113 -31.90 11.82 6.48
C ASN A 113 -31.25 11.36 5.15
N PRO A 114 -32.00 10.81 4.20
CA PRO A 114 -31.47 10.41 2.91
C PRO A 114 -30.98 11.61 2.10
N ASP A 115 -31.35 12.82 2.50
CA ASP A 115 -30.97 14.07 1.82
C ASP A 115 -29.70 14.71 2.41
N ALA A 116 -29.10 14.12 3.46
CA ALA A 116 -27.93 14.72 4.11
C ALA A 116 -26.65 14.63 3.28
N HIS A 117 -26.58 13.71 2.30
CA HIS A 117 -25.51 13.65 1.33
C HIS A 117 -26.10 13.17 0.00
N PRO A 118 -26.09 13.98 -1.04
CA PRO A 118 -26.46 13.51 -2.36
C PRO A 118 -25.60 12.30 -2.71
N PRO A 119 -26.16 11.28 -3.36
CA PRO A 119 -25.39 10.12 -3.75
C PRO A 119 -24.20 10.58 -4.60
N ARG A 120 -22.97 10.30 -4.13
CA ARG A 120 -21.75 10.65 -4.83
C ARG A 120 -21.83 10.11 -6.26
N ARG A 121 -21.74 10.98 -7.26
CA ARG A 121 -21.66 10.56 -8.65
C ARG A 121 -20.43 9.68 -8.81
N LEU A 122 -20.63 8.47 -9.31
CA LEU A 122 -19.54 7.56 -9.59
C LEU A 122 -18.72 8.14 -10.76
N ARG A 123 -17.44 8.39 -10.50
CA ARG A 123 -16.49 8.91 -11.50
C ARG A 123 -15.51 7.81 -11.91
N SER A 124 -14.96 7.92 -13.10
CA SER A 124 -13.82 7.10 -13.51
C SER A 124 -12.53 7.58 -12.83
N GLN A 125 -11.63 6.66 -12.52
CA GLN A 125 -10.27 7.00 -12.10
C GLN A 125 -9.46 7.62 -13.24
N TYR A 126 -9.76 7.22 -14.48
CA TYR A 126 -9.16 7.74 -15.72
C TYR A 126 -10.29 8.13 -16.69
N PRO A 127 -10.87 9.34 -16.57
CA PRO A 127 -11.99 9.77 -17.40
C PRO A 127 -11.56 9.89 -18.88
N ARG A 128 -12.49 9.64 -19.79
CA ARG A 128 -12.28 9.86 -21.23
C ARG A 128 -11.99 11.33 -21.50
N GLY A 129 -11.03 11.58 -22.39
CA GLY A 129 -10.66 12.95 -22.79
C GLY A 129 -9.69 13.62 -21.81
N ASN A 130 -9.19 12.91 -20.79
CA ASN A 130 -8.04 13.38 -20.04
C ASN A 130 -6.85 13.47 -21.00
N THR A 131 -6.21 14.65 -21.05
CA THR A 131 -5.03 14.92 -21.89
C THR A 131 -3.74 14.44 -21.23
N GLU A 132 -3.79 13.91 -20.00
CA GLU A 132 -2.63 13.37 -19.30
C GLU A 132 -2.23 12.03 -19.91
N ASN A 133 -0.98 11.96 -20.35
CA ASN A 133 -0.41 10.75 -20.89
C ASN A 133 0.00 9.80 -19.76
N HIS A 134 -0.25 8.50 -19.92
CA HIS A 134 0.23 7.45 -19.01
C HIS A 134 1.76 7.35 -19.02
N VAL A 135 2.36 7.59 -20.18
CA VAL A 135 3.80 7.57 -20.43
C VAL A 135 4.22 8.94 -20.94
N GLU A 136 5.20 9.54 -20.28
CA GLU A 136 5.70 10.86 -20.66
C GLU A 136 6.78 10.80 -21.73
N TYR A 137 7.71 9.82 -21.61
CA TYR A 137 8.84 9.69 -22.52
C TYR A 137 9.14 8.23 -22.82
N ILE A 138 9.67 8.00 -24.04
CA ILE A 138 10.34 6.77 -24.44
C ILE A 138 11.75 7.12 -24.85
N LEU A 139 12.73 6.42 -24.26
CA LEU A 139 14.14 6.66 -24.45
C LEU A 139 14.82 5.43 -25.05
N VAL A 140 15.80 5.64 -25.91
CA VAL A 140 16.68 4.57 -26.40
C VAL A 140 18.13 4.99 -26.25
N ALA A 141 18.91 4.14 -25.57
CA ALA A 141 20.35 4.27 -25.44
C ALA A 141 21.09 3.08 -26.08
N SER A 142 22.29 3.32 -26.59
CA SER A 142 23.15 2.28 -27.12
C SER A 142 24.56 2.44 -26.56
N PHE A 143 25.31 1.35 -26.56
CA PHE A 143 26.72 1.38 -26.18
C PHE A 143 27.60 1.55 -27.43
N ASP A 144 28.24 2.70 -27.54
CA ASP A 144 29.25 2.98 -28.54
C ASP A 144 30.65 2.63 -27.99
N ILE A 145 31.51 2.04 -28.83
CA ILE A 145 32.84 1.57 -28.40
C ILE A 145 33.79 2.70 -28.07
N ASP A 146 33.63 3.78 -28.78
CA ASP A 146 34.55 4.93 -28.71
C ASP A 146 34.05 6.03 -27.74
N ARG A 147 32.71 6.11 -27.56
CA ARG A 147 32.05 7.14 -26.77
C ARG A 147 31.45 6.63 -25.45
N GLY A 148 31.32 5.29 -25.28
CA GLY A 148 30.61 4.71 -24.16
C GLY A 148 29.09 4.69 -24.34
N PRO A 149 28.30 4.84 -23.22
CA PRO A 149 26.86 4.97 -23.29
C PRO A 149 26.42 6.23 -24.02
N VAL A 150 25.54 6.11 -25.01
CA VAL A 150 25.03 7.24 -25.82
C VAL A 150 23.52 7.14 -25.93
N MET A 151 22.82 8.26 -25.75
CA MET A 151 21.41 8.38 -26.06
C MET A 151 21.22 8.39 -27.59
N GLU A 152 20.45 7.45 -28.11
CA GLU A 152 20.23 7.25 -29.53
C GLU A 152 18.99 7.98 -30.04
N HIS A 153 17.85 7.76 -29.36
CA HIS A 153 16.58 8.43 -29.66
C HIS A 153 15.79 8.73 -28.40
N GLN A 154 14.98 9.79 -28.45
CA GLN A 154 14.05 10.20 -27.40
C GLN A 154 12.73 10.64 -28.06
N TYR A 155 11.59 10.30 -27.44
CA TYR A 155 10.26 10.66 -27.93
C TYR A 155 9.32 10.96 -26.75
N PRO A 156 8.42 11.96 -26.82
CA PRO A 156 8.13 12.86 -27.94
C PRO A 156 9.15 13.98 -28.11
N VAL A 157 9.82 14.38 -27.04
CA VAL A 157 10.84 15.43 -27.02
C VAL A 157 12.04 14.96 -26.19
N ALA A 158 13.17 15.62 -26.35
CA ALA A 158 14.34 15.34 -25.54
C ALA A 158 14.07 15.73 -24.07
N ILE A 159 14.48 14.86 -23.14
CA ILE A 159 14.44 15.16 -21.70
C ILE A 159 15.49 16.24 -21.40
N THR A 160 15.12 17.21 -20.58
CA THR A 160 16.07 18.19 -20.06
C THR A 160 16.98 17.55 -19.02
N GLY A 161 18.27 17.83 -19.07
CA GLY A 161 19.27 17.32 -18.13
C GLY A 161 20.46 16.67 -18.81
N ASP A 162 21.19 15.87 -18.06
CA ASP A 162 22.40 15.19 -18.53
C ASP A 162 22.05 13.89 -19.28
N GLU A 163 22.02 13.94 -20.62
CA GLU A 163 21.75 12.79 -21.48
C GLU A 163 22.77 11.66 -21.28
N HIS A 164 24.01 11.99 -21.00
CA HIS A 164 25.07 10.99 -20.78
C HIS A 164 24.78 10.20 -19.50
N MET A 165 24.45 10.90 -18.45
CA MET A 165 24.06 10.29 -17.17
C MET A 165 22.85 9.36 -17.32
N LEU A 166 21.84 9.76 -18.11
CA LEU A 166 20.68 8.91 -18.40
C LEU A 166 21.09 7.65 -19.18
N ALA A 167 21.95 7.81 -20.19
CA ALA A 167 22.44 6.67 -20.96
C ALA A 167 23.26 5.70 -20.10
N GLU A 168 24.06 6.19 -19.16
CA GLU A 168 24.80 5.36 -18.18
C GLU A 168 23.82 4.55 -17.28
N LEU A 169 22.79 5.18 -16.73
CA LEU A 169 21.76 4.50 -15.91
C LEU A 169 20.98 3.46 -16.73
N MET A 170 20.76 3.70 -18.02
CA MET A 170 20.08 2.77 -18.90
C MET A 170 20.94 1.58 -19.30
N LEU A 171 22.27 1.69 -19.26
CA LEU A 171 23.23 0.66 -19.67
C LEU A 171 24.09 0.22 -18.46
N PRO A 172 23.51 -0.57 -17.54
CA PRO A 172 24.18 -0.96 -16.30
C PRO A 172 25.46 -1.77 -16.57
N ASP A 173 26.34 -1.80 -15.56
CA ASP A 173 27.59 -2.57 -15.58
C ASP A 173 27.34 -4.05 -15.98
N GLN A 174 28.25 -4.61 -16.76
CA GLN A 174 28.21 -6.02 -17.18
C GLN A 174 27.03 -6.44 -18.08
N THR A 175 26.29 -5.51 -18.67
CA THR A 175 25.21 -5.83 -19.61
C THR A 175 25.64 -6.69 -20.79
N HIS A 176 26.90 -6.57 -21.25
CA HIS A 176 27.44 -7.37 -22.34
C HIS A 176 27.60 -8.88 -22.01
N VAL A 177 27.55 -9.25 -20.72
CA VAL A 177 27.66 -10.66 -20.28
C VAL A 177 26.31 -11.37 -20.39
N ARG A 178 25.20 -10.60 -20.42
CA ARG A 178 23.82 -11.12 -20.45
C ARG A 178 23.14 -10.77 -21.77
N ASN A 179 22.28 -11.68 -22.25
CA ASN A 179 21.49 -11.41 -23.45
C ASN A 179 20.38 -10.36 -23.18
N GLN A 180 19.87 -10.33 -21.94
CA GLN A 180 18.79 -9.43 -21.53
C GLN A 180 18.95 -9.08 -20.05
N ASP A 181 18.69 -7.82 -19.71
CA ASP A 181 18.58 -7.35 -18.32
C ASP A 181 17.49 -6.27 -18.21
N TRP A 182 16.94 -6.11 -17.02
CA TRP A 182 15.97 -5.10 -16.68
C TRP A 182 16.55 -4.19 -15.62
N THR A 183 16.33 -2.88 -15.76
CA THR A 183 16.68 -1.92 -14.69
C THR A 183 15.50 -1.02 -14.39
N MET A 184 15.53 -0.45 -13.21
CA MET A 184 14.59 0.59 -12.80
C MET A 184 15.37 1.68 -12.09
N PHE A 185 15.03 2.92 -12.38
CA PHE A 185 15.53 4.10 -11.68
C PHE A 185 14.46 5.19 -11.68
N PHE A 186 14.67 6.24 -10.92
CA PHE A 186 13.67 7.29 -10.74
C PHE A 186 14.23 8.63 -11.19
N LEU A 187 13.36 9.47 -11.75
CA LEU A 187 13.66 10.84 -12.13
C LEU A 187 12.75 11.76 -11.31
N HIS A 188 13.29 12.92 -10.93
CA HIS A 188 12.50 13.99 -10.32
C HIS A 188 12.09 14.97 -11.42
N LYS A 189 10.81 15.36 -11.44
CA LYS A 189 10.37 16.45 -12.31
C LYS A 189 10.90 17.77 -11.71
N ASP A 190 11.60 18.55 -12.52
CA ASP A 190 11.99 19.90 -12.11
C ASP A 190 10.82 20.84 -12.40
N SER A 191 10.06 21.16 -11.35
CA SER A 191 8.91 22.08 -11.42
C SER A 191 9.28 23.53 -11.08
N SER A 192 10.54 23.82 -10.79
CA SER A 192 10.95 25.14 -10.32
C SER A 192 10.65 26.27 -11.29
N GLN A 193 10.72 26.00 -12.60
CA GLN A 193 10.35 27.00 -13.63
C GLN A 193 8.82 27.13 -13.78
N GLU A 194 8.10 26.02 -13.69
CA GLU A 194 6.62 26.02 -13.76
C GLU A 194 6.03 26.76 -12.54
N GLU A 195 6.54 26.52 -11.34
CA GLU A 195 6.14 27.21 -10.10
C GLU A 195 6.45 28.72 -10.18
N GLU A 196 7.61 29.13 -10.71
CA GLU A 196 7.94 30.53 -10.92
C GLU A 196 7.01 31.21 -11.92
N ASP A 197 6.65 30.51 -12.99
CA ASP A 197 5.74 31.04 -14.03
C ASP A 197 4.30 31.10 -13.52
N GLU A 198 3.83 30.11 -12.75
CA GLU A 198 2.53 30.15 -12.07
C GLU A 198 2.47 31.27 -11.03
N GLU A 199 3.51 31.45 -10.21
CA GLU A 199 3.59 32.60 -9.28
C GLU A 199 3.59 33.95 -10.02
N ARG A 200 4.29 34.05 -11.16
CA ARG A 200 4.28 35.28 -12.00
C ARG A 200 2.88 35.53 -12.54
N ASN A 201 2.25 34.50 -13.11
CA ASN A 201 0.90 34.60 -13.67
C ASN A 201 -0.12 34.98 -12.58
N ALA A 202 -0.06 34.33 -11.41
CA ALA A 202 -0.92 34.66 -10.28
C ALA A 202 -0.69 36.09 -9.74
N LYS A 203 0.56 36.55 -9.72
CA LYS A 203 0.92 37.94 -9.34
C LYS A 203 0.40 38.95 -10.38
N ASP A 204 0.50 38.62 -11.65
CA ASP A 204 0.01 39.49 -12.75
C ASP A 204 -1.52 39.52 -12.78
N GLU A 205 -2.19 38.40 -12.52
CA GLU A 205 -3.64 38.36 -12.41
C GLU A 205 -4.14 39.17 -11.21
N ARG A 206 -3.51 39.02 -10.04
CA ARG A 206 -3.80 39.88 -8.89
C ARG A 206 -3.55 41.36 -9.17
N ARG A 207 -2.53 41.70 -9.99
CA ARG A 207 -2.27 43.06 -10.43
C ARG A 207 -3.35 43.55 -11.41
N ARG A 208 -3.82 42.74 -12.36
CA ARG A 208 -4.92 43.01 -13.26
C ARG A 208 -6.23 43.25 -12.52
N ARG A 209 -6.59 42.38 -11.57
CA ARG A 209 -7.77 42.53 -10.68
C ARG A 209 -7.67 43.84 -9.86
N ARG A 210 -6.49 44.14 -9.28
CA ARG A 210 -6.27 45.42 -8.55
C ARG A 210 -6.32 46.64 -9.47
N ARG A 211 -5.87 46.57 -10.72
CA ARG A 211 -6.01 47.63 -11.72
C ARG A 211 -7.46 47.82 -12.11
N ARG A 212 -8.17 46.78 -12.50
CA ARG A 212 -9.60 46.81 -12.80
C ARG A 212 -10.41 47.45 -11.67
N LYS A 213 -10.15 46.99 -10.40
CA LYS A 213 -10.79 47.57 -9.22
C LYS A 213 -10.49 49.04 -8.97
N ARG A 214 -9.27 49.49 -9.26
CA ARG A 214 -8.84 50.90 -9.16
C ARG A 214 -9.42 51.72 -10.29
N ASP A 215 -9.46 51.23 -11.49
CA ASP A 215 -9.97 51.96 -12.65
C ASP A 215 -11.50 52.05 -12.64
N ARG A 216 -12.19 51.04 -12.04
CA ARG A 216 -13.61 51.08 -11.70
C ARG A 216 -13.89 52.14 -10.59
N ALA A 217 -13.06 52.20 -9.56
CA ALA A 217 -13.15 53.19 -8.48
C ALA A 217 -12.84 54.63 -8.96
N LYS A 218 -12.14 54.80 -10.08
CA LYS A 218 -11.84 56.09 -10.72
C LYS A 218 -12.82 56.51 -11.78
N GLY A 219 -13.86 55.71 -12.06
CA GLY A 219 -14.85 56.01 -13.11
C GLY A 219 -14.31 55.98 -14.54
N ILE A 220 -13.19 55.30 -14.81
CA ILE A 220 -12.55 55.23 -16.12
C ILE A 220 -13.15 54.13 -16.99
N ILE A 221 -13.83 53.14 -16.34
CA ILE A 221 -14.54 52.03 -17.02
C ILE A 221 -16.03 52.20 -16.71
N HIS A 222 -16.89 52.39 -17.71
CA HIS A 222 -18.33 52.40 -17.59
C HIS A 222 -18.83 50.94 -17.65
N GLU A 223 -19.95 50.67 -16.89
CA GLU A 223 -20.60 49.37 -16.81
C GLU A 223 -21.19 48.79 -18.09
N SER A 224 -21.04 49.47 -19.21
CA SER A 224 -21.67 49.09 -20.48
C SER A 224 -20.76 48.39 -21.50
N ASP A 225 -19.47 48.16 -21.17
CA ASP A 225 -18.51 47.60 -22.16
C ASP A 225 -18.06 46.15 -21.85
N ASP A 226 -18.70 45.50 -20.87
CA ASP A 226 -18.33 44.12 -20.47
C ASP A 226 -19.53 43.15 -20.62
N GLU A 227 -20.19 43.08 -21.80
CA GLU A 227 -21.31 42.12 -22.00
C GLU A 227 -20.88 40.69 -22.36
N ASP A 228 -19.58 40.39 -22.44
CA ASP A 228 -19.13 39.05 -22.92
C ASP A 228 -18.22 38.24 -22.01
N GLU A 229 -17.94 38.63 -20.77
CA GLU A 229 -17.24 37.72 -19.83
C GLU A 229 -17.43 38.21 -18.39
N ASP A 230 -18.14 37.48 -17.56
CA ASP A 230 -18.29 37.51 -16.08
C ASP A 230 -19.72 37.85 -15.62
N ASN A 231 -20.64 36.92 -15.83
CA ASN A 231 -21.84 36.76 -14.99
C ASN A 231 -21.47 36.02 -13.68
N GLU A 232 -20.61 36.66 -12.88
CA GLU A 232 -20.35 36.27 -11.52
C GLU A 232 -20.04 37.50 -10.67
N ASP A 233 -21.05 38.27 -10.37
CA ASP A 233 -21.05 39.06 -9.12
C ASP A 233 -22.44 39.69 -8.87
N GLY A 234 -23.07 39.27 -7.81
CA GLY A 234 -24.23 39.96 -7.27
C GLY A 234 -25.40 39.09 -6.84
N GLY A 235 -25.19 38.29 -5.85
CA GLY A 235 -26.23 37.62 -5.10
C GLY A 235 -25.63 37.01 -3.87
N ASP A 236 -25.79 37.70 -2.71
CA ASP A 236 -25.76 37.05 -1.42
C ASP A 236 -26.90 36.03 -1.38
N SER A 237 -26.67 34.89 -1.97
CA SER A 237 -27.34 33.65 -1.69
C SER A 237 -26.27 32.70 -1.20
N GLU A 238 -26.37 32.32 0.06
CA GLU A 238 -25.70 31.22 0.70
C GLU A 238 -26.14 29.89 0.02
N ASP A 239 -25.94 29.79 -1.28
CA ASP A 239 -25.87 28.53 -2.00
C ASP A 239 -24.38 28.13 -1.98
N GLU A 240 -24.02 27.42 -0.91
CA GLU A 240 -22.79 26.67 -0.84
C GLU A 240 -22.75 25.73 -2.05
N ASP A 241 -22.11 26.18 -3.14
CA ASP A 241 -21.71 25.33 -4.26
C ASP A 241 -20.73 24.28 -3.74
N TRP A 242 -21.28 23.13 -3.41
CA TRP A 242 -20.59 21.91 -2.99
C TRP A 242 -19.85 21.23 -4.17
N ASP A 243 -19.45 21.97 -5.21
CA ASP A 243 -18.71 21.46 -6.36
C ASP A 243 -17.19 21.48 -6.18
N ASP A 244 -16.68 21.86 -4.99
CA ASP A 244 -15.22 21.85 -4.70
C ASP A 244 -14.72 20.50 -4.15
N ASP A 245 -15.32 19.40 -4.59
CA ASP A 245 -14.87 18.04 -4.28
C ASP A 245 -13.74 17.55 -5.24
N SER A 246 -13.27 18.43 -6.14
CA SER A 246 -12.21 18.09 -7.10
C SER A 246 -10.80 18.16 -6.52
N SER A 247 -10.59 18.87 -5.41
CA SER A 247 -9.27 19.03 -4.79
C SER A 247 -9.01 18.11 -3.60
N SER A 248 -10.07 17.52 -2.98
CA SER A 248 -9.87 16.69 -1.76
C SER A 248 -9.58 15.21 -2.05
N ASP A 249 -9.80 14.77 -3.28
CA ASP A 249 -9.63 13.37 -3.70
C ASP A 249 -8.33 13.10 -4.47
N SER A 250 -7.53 14.11 -4.78
CA SER A 250 -6.15 13.88 -5.18
C SER A 250 -5.43 13.29 -3.97
N GLU A 251 -4.87 12.09 -4.12
CA GLU A 251 -3.93 11.60 -3.13
C GLU A 251 -2.94 12.73 -2.90
N PRO A 252 -2.68 13.11 -1.63
CA PRO A 252 -1.59 14.01 -1.41
C PRO A 252 -0.40 13.28 -2.00
N GLU A 253 0.16 13.81 -3.01
CA GLU A 253 1.54 13.54 -3.34
C GLU A 253 2.33 14.09 -2.16
N GLY A 254 2.13 13.43 -1.00
CA GLY A 254 2.73 13.77 0.28
C GLY A 254 4.18 13.45 0.20
N GLY A 255 4.92 14.37 -0.30
CA GLY A 255 6.34 14.21 -0.43
C GLY A 255 7.00 15.57 -0.46
N GLU A 256 8.17 15.62 0.11
CA GLU A 256 9.09 16.73 -0.06
C GLU A 256 9.47 16.83 -1.55
N GLY A 257 8.81 17.69 -2.33
CA GLY A 257 9.18 18.03 -3.70
C GLY A 257 8.34 17.37 -4.81
N PRO A 258 8.68 17.58 -6.09
CA PRO A 258 7.89 17.22 -7.25
C PRO A 258 7.69 15.71 -7.39
N PRO A 259 6.62 15.25 -8.10
CA PRO A 259 6.32 13.84 -8.27
C PRO A 259 7.44 13.08 -8.97
N LEU A 260 7.62 11.81 -8.58
CA LEU A 260 8.60 10.92 -9.19
C LEU A 260 8.12 10.43 -10.55
N ILE A 261 9.05 10.39 -11.50
CA ILE A 261 8.88 9.67 -12.76
C ILE A 261 9.61 8.33 -12.63
N TYR A 262 8.87 7.25 -12.81
CA TYR A 262 9.40 5.89 -12.75
C TYR A 262 9.90 5.48 -14.13
N VAL A 263 11.11 4.99 -14.21
CA VAL A 263 11.73 4.53 -15.45
C VAL A 263 11.86 3.02 -15.42
N LEU A 264 11.17 2.35 -16.32
CA LEU A 264 11.34 0.93 -16.59
C LEU A 264 12.21 0.78 -17.82
N ASN A 265 13.37 0.21 -17.67
CA ASN A 265 14.37 0.05 -18.73
C ASN A 265 14.66 -1.42 -19.03
N LEU A 266 14.66 -1.76 -20.32
CA LEU A 266 15.02 -3.07 -20.85
C LEU A 266 16.29 -2.96 -21.67
N VAL A 267 17.30 -3.74 -21.32
CA VAL A 267 18.56 -3.86 -22.07
C VAL A 267 18.62 -5.21 -22.76
N ASN A 268 18.89 -5.20 -24.06
CA ASN A 268 19.15 -6.40 -24.84
C ASN A 268 20.52 -6.34 -25.50
N THR A 269 21.25 -7.46 -25.48
CA THR A 269 22.53 -7.64 -26.16
C THR A 269 22.39 -8.67 -27.27
N LYS A 270 22.61 -8.26 -28.52
CA LYS A 270 22.60 -9.15 -29.68
C LYS A 270 24.00 -9.36 -30.18
N GLN A 271 24.38 -10.63 -30.35
CA GLN A 271 25.66 -11.00 -30.97
C GLN A 271 25.68 -10.60 -32.43
N ASP A 272 26.62 -9.75 -32.81
CA ASP A 272 26.83 -9.30 -34.19
C ASP A 272 28.33 -9.33 -34.53
N LYS A 273 28.71 -10.23 -35.41
CA LYS A 273 30.12 -10.40 -35.86
C LYS A 273 30.60 -9.24 -36.74
N THR A 274 29.73 -8.39 -37.20
CA THR A 274 30.08 -7.22 -38.06
C THR A 274 30.64 -6.07 -37.26
N VAL A 275 30.37 -6.03 -35.92
CA VAL A 275 30.83 -4.98 -35.03
C VAL A 275 32.14 -5.37 -34.34
N LYS A 276 33.03 -4.42 -34.12
CA LYS A 276 34.35 -4.61 -33.46
C LYS A 276 34.28 -5.41 -32.15
N ARG A 277 33.22 -5.26 -31.37
CA ARG A 277 33.02 -5.89 -30.04
C ARG A 277 32.28 -7.23 -30.13
N GLY A 278 31.80 -7.61 -31.31
CA GLY A 278 31.06 -8.85 -31.55
C GLY A 278 29.63 -8.85 -30.98
N ALA A 279 29.17 -7.75 -30.40
CA ALA A 279 27.81 -7.60 -29.86
C ALA A 279 27.35 -6.14 -29.93
N VAL A 280 26.06 -5.96 -30.18
CA VAL A 280 25.36 -4.67 -30.12
C VAL A 280 24.49 -4.66 -28.86
N VAL A 281 24.65 -3.65 -28.00
CA VAL A 281 23.87 -3.45 -26.78
C VAL A 281 22.96 -2.25 -26.98
N LYS A 282 21.65 -2.45 -26.82
CA LYS A 282 20.66 -1.38 -26.84
C LYS A 282 19.73 -1.50 -25.65
N ALA A 283 19.38 -0.34 -25.10
CA ALA A 283 18.41 -0.21 -24.03
C ALA A 283 17.22 0.63 -24.50
N MET A 284 16.01 0.27 -24.09
CA MET A 284 14.80 1.04 -24.30
C MET A 284 14.07 1.23 -22.98
N ALA A 285 13.72 2.46 -22.65
CA ALA A 285 13.07 2.82 -21.41
C ALA A 285 11.72 3.51 -21.62
N ILE A 286 10.78 3.22 -20.73
CA ILE A 286 9.50 3.92 -20.60
C ILE A 286 9.54 4.74 -19.31
N CYS A 287 9.22 6.04 -19.42
CA CYS A 287 9.13 6.97 -18.29
C CYS A 287 7.66 7.26 -18.02
N THR A 288 7.18 6.92 -16.81
CA THR A 288 5.77 7.03 -16.42
C THR A 288 5.62 7.50 -14.98
N ARG A 289 4.46 8.10 -14.65
CA ARG A 289 4.09 8.42 -13.26
C ARG A 289 3.39 7.25 -12.56
N HIS A 290 2.97 6.23 -13.30
CA HIS A 290 2.26 5.10 -12.74
C HIS A 290 3.20 4.09 -12.07
N PRO A 291 2.93 3.66 -10.82
CA PRO A 291 3.79 2.74 -10.09
C PRO A 291 3.71 1.29 -10.59
N PHE A 292 2.72 0.93 -11.42
CA PHE A 292 2.47 -0.43 -11.90
C PHE A 292 3.24 -0.75 -13.19
N LEU A 293 4.55 -0.77 -13.13
CA LEU A 293 5.45 -0.90 -14.30
C LEU A 293 5.34 -2.23 -15.06
N HIS A 294 4.78 -3.27 -14.45
CA HIS A 294 4.66 -4.60 -15.04
C HIS A 294 3.86 -4.64 -16.35
N ILE A 295 2.90 -3.71 -16.53
CA ILE A 295 2.07 -3.67 -17.74
C ILE A 295 2.87 -3.34 -19.00
N TYR A 296 3.99 -2.62 -18.86
CA TYR A 296 4.82 -2.16 -19.98
C TYR A 296 5.87 -3.21 -20.42
N LYS A 297 6.20 -4.20 -19.58
CA LYS A 297 7.22 -5.22 -19.90
C LYS A 297 7.00 -5.93 -21.24
N PRO A 298 5.80 -6.45 -21.57
CA PRO A 298 5.55 -7.11 -22.84
C PRO A 298 5.71 -6.18 -24.04
N LEU A 299 5.30 -4.93 -23.90
CA LEU A 299 5.36 -3.91 -24.94
C LEU A 299 6.81 -3.51 -25.24
N LEU A 300 7.62 -3.28 -24.20
CA LEU A 300 9.05 -3.01 -24.34
C LEU A 300 9.80 -4.12 -25.04
N LEU A 301 9.50 -5.38 -24.69
CA LEU A 301 10.12 -6.54 -25.37
C LEU A 301 9.84 -6.51 -26.87
N LEU A 302 8.60 -6.30 -27.27
CA LEU A 302 8.21 -6.26 -28.68
C LEU A 302 8.84 -5.07 -29.41
N ALA A 303 8.78 -3.88 -28.80
CA ALA A 303 9.27 -2.64 -29.39
C ALA A 303 10.80 -2.66 -29.55
N LEU A 304 11.54 -3.12 -28.53
CA LEU A 304 13.00 -3.20 -28.61
C LEU A 304 13.45 -4.25 -29.64
N GLU A 305 12.79 -5.39 -29.76
CA GLU A 305 13.06 -6.39 -30.79
C GLU A 305 12.85 -5.83 -32.21
N GLU A 306 11.85 -4.97 -32.38
CA GLU A 306 11.60 -4.29 -33.63
C GLU A 306 12.64 -3.20 -33.90
N TYR A 307 12.95 -2.40 -32.90
CA TYR A 307 13.96 -1.35 -33.01
C TYR A 307 15.35 -1.89 -33.39
N PHE A 308 15.70 -3.12 -32.97
CA PHE A 308 16.91 -3.78 -33.45
C PHE A 308 16.89 -4.09 -34.96
N LYS A 309 15.71 -4.29 -35.55
CA LYS A 309 15.56 -4.57 -36.99
C LYS A 309 15.58 -3.27 -37.81
N SER A 310 14.96 -2.24 -37.28
CA SER A 310 14.85 -0.92 -37.91
C SER A 310 14.95 0.15 -36.83
N PRO A 311 16.13 0.73 -36.61
CA PRO A 311 16.35 1.76 -35.58
C PRO A 311 15.86 3.12 -36.05
N VAL A 312 14.53 3.32 -36.00
CA VAL A 312 13.85 4.53 -36.46
C VAL A 312 12.96 5.10 -35.35
N LEU A 313 12.77 6.43 -35.39
CA LEU A 313 11.96 7.14 -34.41
C LEU A 313 10.47 6.72 -34.42
N GLU A 314 9.97 6.27 -35.57
CA GLU A 314 8.61 5.78 -35.75
C GLU A 314 8.28 4.58 -34.83
N THR A 315 9.27 3.77 -34.47
CA THR A 315 9.05 2.67 -33.51
C THR A 315 8.72 3.21 -32.12
N LEU A 316 9.36 4.32 -31.71
CA LEU A 316 9.10 4.97 -30.42
C LEU A 316 7.73 5.65 -30.43
N SER A 317 7.39 6.36 -31.53
CA SER A 317 6.06 6.98 -31.69
C SER A 317 4.94 5.96 -31.59
N MET A 318 5.03 4.86 -32.34
CA MET A 318 4.03 3.79 -32.29
C MET A 318 3.88 3.15 -30.90
N LEU A 319 4.98 3.01 -30.17
CA LEU A 319 4.93 2.49 -28.79
C LEU A 319 4.26 3.51 -27.87
N TYR A 320 4.65 4.78 -27.99
CA TYR A 320 4.10 5.89 -27.23
C TYR A 320 2.58 6.04 -27.43
N ASP A 321 2.13 6.03 -28.68
CA ASP A 321 0.72 6.12 -29.01
C ASP A 321 -0.04 4.91 -28.45
N ALA A 322 0.50 3.70 -28.63
CA ALA A 322 -0.15 2.46 -28.13
C ALA A 322 -0.31 2.43 -26.61
N VAL A 323 0.67 2.92 -25.84
CA VAL A 323 0.59 2.91 -24.37
C VAL A 323 -0.31 4.03 -23.85
N ASN A 324 -0.38 5.17 -24.53
CA ASN A 324 -1.22 6.29 -24.13
C ASN A 324 -2.68 6.14 -24.58
N ASP A 325 -2.95 5.34 -25.62
CA ASP A 325 -4.31 4.96 -26.06
C ASP A 325 -4.96 3.86 -25.19
N MET A 326 -4.33 3.48 -24.08
CA MET A 326 -4.82 2.45 -23.18
C MET A 326 -6.15 2.88 -22.53
N ASP A 327 -7.24 2.12 -22.76
CA ASP A 327 -8.55 2.43 -22.18
C ASP A 327 -8.67 1.90 -20.73
N LEU A 328 -8.54 2.80 -19.76
CA LEU A 328 -8.77 2.57 -18.34
C LEU A 328 -10.05 3.25 -17.83
N SER A 329 -10.87 3.81 -18.72
CA SER A 329 -12.00 4.67 -18.36
C SER A 329 -13.17 3.95 -17.68
N LEU A 330 -13.19 2.62 -17.68
CA LEU A 330 -14.16 1.82 -16.93
C LEU A 330 -13.70 1.47 -15.50
N MET A 331 -12.54 1.97 -15.07
CA MET A 331 -12.07 1.77 -13.70
C MET A 331 -12.71 2.80 -12.77
N PRO A 332 -13.55 2.38 -11.79
CA PRO A 332 -14.23 3.31 -10.89
C PRO A 332 -13.24 4.00 -9.95
N LYS A 333 -13.43 5.29 -9.70
CA LYS A 333 -12.71 6.04 -8.66
C LYS A 333 -13.29 5.68 -7.31
N LEU A 334 -12.53 4.96 -6.49
CA LEU A 334 -12.89 4.60 -5.13
C LEU A 334 -12.51 5.73 -4.17
N SER A 335 -13.32 5.94 -3.13
CA SER A 335 -12.95 6.83 -2.03
C SER A 335 -11.73 6.30 -1.26
N LEU A 336 -11.05 7.14 -0.49
CA LEU A 336 -9.90 6.72 0.30
C LEU A 336 -10.26 5.60 1.29
N LEU A 337 -11.43 5.65 1.93
CA LEU A 337 -11.90 4.62 2.85
C LEU A 337 -12.22 3.30 2.13
N GLU A 338 -12.80 3.35 0.94
CA GLU A 338 -13.02 2.18 0.08
C GLU A 338 -11.69 1.56 -0.37
N ARG A 339 -10.70 2.39 -0.75
CA ARG A 339 -9.36 1.90 -1.09
C ARG A 339 -8.68 1.22 0.09
N HIS A 340 -8.75 1.80 1.29
CA HIS A 340 -8.22 1.18 2.50
C HIS A 340 -8.91 -0.17 2.79
N LEU A 341 -10.21 -0.24 2.60
CA LEU A 341 -10.96 -1.48 2.79
C LEU A 341 -10.60 -2.53 1.73
N LEU A 342 -10.47 -2.14 0.46
CA LEU A 342 -10.03 -3.03 -0.61
C LEU A 342 -8.61 -3.57 -0.35
N GLN A 343 -7.70 -2.74 0.14
CA GLN A 343 -6.34 -3.15 0.51
C GLN A 343 -6.31 -4.08 1.73
N ALA A 344 -7.27 -3.95 2.66
CA ALA A 344 -7.35 -4.77 3.87
C ALA A 344 -8.01 -6.13 3.63
N SER A 345 -8.77 -6.31 2.55
CA SER A 345 -9.51 -7.53 2.25
C SER A 345 -8.91 -8.33 1.09
N ALA A 346 -9.06 -9.65 1.16
CA ALA A 346 -8.72 -10.57 0.07
C ALA A 346 -9.94 -11.01 -0.77
N ASN A 347 -11.13 -10.46 -0.49
CA ASN A 347 -12.35 -10.80 -1.21
C ASN A 347 -12.33 -10.21 -2.62
N LYS A 348 -12.42 -11.08 -3.63
CA LYS A 348 -12.24 -10.71 -5.04
C LYS A 348 -13.41 -9.94 -5.65
N ASP A 349 -14.59 -10.07 -5.08
CA ASP A 349 -15.84 -9.45 -5.52
C ASP A 349 -16.28 -8.26 -4.66
N LEU A 350 -15.33 -7.66 -3.94
CA LEU A 350 -15.56 -6.44 -3.18
C LEU A 350 -15.79 -5.26 -4.14
N PHE A 351 -16.84 -4.47 -3.90
CA PHE A 351 -17.22 -3.32 -4.76
C PHE A 351 -17.54 -3.66 -6.23
N VAL A 352 -17.89 -4.91 -6.54
CA VAL A 352 -18.23 -5.32 -7.92
C VAL A 352 -19.39 -4.49 -8.50
N GLU A 353 -20.31 -4.05 -7.66
CA GLU A 353 -21.44 -3.22 -8.04
C GLU A 353 -21.02 -1.89 -8.68
N LYS A 354 -19.90 -1.31 -8.23
CA LYS A 354 -19.35 -0.06 -8.83
C LYS A 354 -18.84 -0.27 -10.25
N PHE A 355 -18.20 -1.40 -10.51
CA PHE A 355 -17.78 -1.77 -11.87
C PHE A 355 -18.97 -2.02 -12.78
N GLU A 356 -20.01 -2.70 -12.29
CA GLU A 356 -21.24 -2.92 -13.03
C GLU A 356 -21.90 -1.58 -13.40
N GLN A 357 -21.92 -0.64 -12.46
CA GLN A 357 -22.49 0.69 -12.67
C GLN A 357 -21.69 1.50 -13.71
N MET A 358 -20.35 1.46 -13.66
CA MET A 358 -19.49 2.12 -14.67
C MET A 358 -19.75 1.56 -16.07
N ILE A 359 -19.93 0.25 -16.21
CA ILE A 359 -20.26 -0.40 -17.46
C ILE A 359 -21.62 0.09 -17.98
N GLN A 360 -22.64 0.20 -17.10
CA GLN A 360 -23.98 0.68 -17.46
C GLN A 360 -23.94 2.14 -17.91
N MET A 361 -23.22 3.01 -17.20
CA MET A 361 -23.03 4.40 -17.59
C MET A 361 -22.37 4.51 -18.97
N ARG A 362 -21.35 3.71 -19.24
CA ARG A 362 -20.69 3.68 -20.54
C ARG A 362 -21.63 3.26 -21.66
N ILE A 363 -22.49 2.26 -21.44
CA ILE A 363 -23.46 1.82 -22.42
C ILE A 363 -24.50 2.91 -22.70
N ALA A 364 -24.91 3.66 -21.67
CA ALA A 364 -25.83 4.79 -21.83
C ALA A 364 -25.19 5.94 -22.63
N GLU A 365 -23.93 6.28 -22.34
CA GLU A 365 -23.14 7.27 -23.09
C GLU A 365 -23.00 6.88 -24.56
N ASP A 366 -22.66 5.61 -24.86
CA ASP A 366 -22.50 5.11 -26.23
C ASP A 366 -23.84 5.11 -27.00
N ARG A 367 -24.98 5.12 -26.29
CA ARG A 367 -26.31 5.27 -26.88
C ARG A 367 -26.75 6.71 -27.06
N GLY A 368 -25.96 7.67 -26.58
CA GLY A 368 -26.33 9.11 -26.63
C GLY A 368 -27.42 9.51 -25.63
N GLU A 369 -27.64 8.67 -24.57
CA GLU A 369 -28.55 8.99 -23.49
C GLU A 369 -27.86 9.99 -22.55
N ASN A 370 -28.44 11.17 -22.33
CA ASN A 370 -27.91 12.17 -21.37
C ASN A 370 -28.05 11.63 -19.96
N VAL A 371 -26.97 11.07 -19.42
CA VAL A 371 -26.89 10.53 -18.07
C VAL A 371 -26.87 11.66 -17.02
N ALA A 372 -26.58 12.90 -17.44
CA ALA A 372 -26.42 14.05 -16.55
C ALA A 372 -27.70 14.50 -15.81
N ASP A 373 -28.89 14.24 -16.40
CA ASP A 373 -30.15 14.82 -15.91
C ASP A 373 -31.08 13.85 -15.16
N GLN A 374 -30.66 12.59 -14.90
CA GLN A 374 -31.49 11.69 -14.11
C GLN A 374 -31.04 11.75 -12.65
N PRO A 375 -31.90 12.20 -11.71
CA PRO A 375 -31.61 12.08 -10.31
C PRO A 375 -31.44 10.60 -9.96
N PHE A 376 -30.32 10.25 -9.37
CA PHE A 376 -30.01 8.90 -8.92
C PHE A 376 -30.97 8.56 -7.77
N ASP A 377 -32.05 7.84 -8.09
CA ASP A 377 -32.97 7.31 -7.10
C ASP A 377 -32.41 6.02 -6.53
N ALA A 378 -31.70 6.12 -5.39
CA ALA A 378 -31.15 4.98 -4.65
C ALA A 378 -32.22 3.95 -4.23
N SER A 379 -33.51 4.33 -4.24
CA SER A 379 -34.63 3.44 -3.95
C SER A 379 -35.08 2.62 -5.17
N ARG A 380 -34.72 3.02 -6.38
CA ARG A 380 -34.89 2.25 -7.60
C ARG A 380 -33.61 1.47 -7.87
N SER A 381 -33.55 0.24 -7.36
CA SER A 381 -32.64 -0.72 -7.99
C SER A 381 -32.92 -0.66 -9.49
N PRO A 382 -31.93 -0.32 -10.34
CA PRO A 382 -32.14 -0.31 -11.79
C PRO A 382 -32.75 -1.66 -12.19
N PRO A 383 -33.70 -1.71 -13.11
CA PRO A 383 -34.29 -2.95 -13.56
C PRO A 383 -33.12 -3.85 -13.97
N LYS A 384 -32.92 -4.96 -13.25
CA LYS A 384 -31.85 -5.90 -13.55
C LYS A 384 -31.98 -6.23 -15.04
N PRO A 385 -30.97 -5.90 -15.87
CA PRO A 385 -31.02 -6.29 -17.25
C PRO A 385 -31.18 -7.82 -17.28
N PRO A 386 -32.10 -8.38 -18.07
CA PRO A 386 -32.29 -9.79 -18.12
C PRO A 386 -31.01 -10.45 -18.62
N GLY A 387 -30.28 -11.16 -17.74
CA GLY A 387 -29.20 -12.03 -18.17
C GLY A 387 -27.83 -11.82 -17.54
N ILE A 388 -27.64 -10.96 -16.51
CA ILE A 388 -26.38 -10.93 -15.80
C ILE A 388 -26.34 -12.10 -14.81
N SER A 389 -25.78 -13.21 -15.24
CA SER A 389 -25.41 -14.30 -14.36
C SER A 389 -24.14 -13.92 -13.58
N ARG A 390 -24.21 -13.90 -12.25
CA ARG A 390 -23.12 -13.63 -11.30
C ARG A 390 -21.92 -14.60 -11.41
N ALA A 391 -21.95 -15.53 -12.33
CA ALA A 391 -20.97 -16.61 -12.48
C ALA A 391 -19.97 -16.36 -13.62
N GLY A 392 -19.40 -15.17 -13.71
CA GLY A 392 -18.20 -14.92 -14.55
C GLY A 392 -18.38 -15.17 -16.05
N THR A 393 -19.60 -15.08 -16.56
CA THR A 393 -19.93 -15.12 -17.96
C THR A 393 -20.01 -13.70 -18.53
N LYS A 394 -19.49 -13.53 -19.74
CA LYS A 394 -19.57 -12.28 -20.49
C LYS A 394 -21.02 -11.80 -20.52
N ALA A 395 -21.29 -10.62 -20.00
CA ALA A 395 -22.60 -9.99 -20.13
C ALA A 395 -22.78 -9.59 -21.60
N HIS A 396 -23.67 -10.27 -22.31
CA HIS A 396 -24.11 -9.87 -23.65
C HIS A 396 -25.24 -8.84 -23.48
N PHE A 397 -24.92 -7.58 -23.78
CA PHE A 397 -25.95 -6.56 -23.99
C PHE A 397 -26.37 -6.58 -25.47
N GLU A 398 -27.63 -6.40 -25.77
CA GLU A 398 -28.13 -6.25 -27.14
C GLU A 398 -27.50 -4.98 -27.78
N GLY A 399 -26.38 -5.16 -28.49
CA GLY A 399 -25.58 -4.11 -29.13
C GLY A 399 -24.11 -4.49 -29.12
N GLN A 400 -23.43 -4.31 -30.15
CA GLN A 400 -22.11 -4.79 -30.59
C GLN A 400 -20.91 -4.76 -29.60
N SER A 401 -21.05 -4.31 -28.36
CA SER A 401 -19.96 -4.27 -27.38
C SER A 401 -20.19 -5.27 -26.25
N THR A 402 -19.21 -6.17 -26.08
CA THR A 402 -19.20 -7.15 -24.97
C THR A 402 -18.37 -6.60 -23.83
N TYR A 403 -19.01 -6.16 -22.76
CA TYR A 403 -18.36 -5.76 -21.53
C TYR A 403 -18.32 -6.96 -20.56
N SER A 404 -17.23 -7.14 -19.85
CA SER A 404 -17.14 -8.18 -18.82
C SER A 404 -17.00 -7.56 -17.44
N VAL A 405 -17.77 -8.05 -16.48
CA VAL A 405 -17.63 -7.70 -15.08
C VAL A 405 -16.34 -8.33 -14.56
N PRO A 406 -15.46 -7.60 -13.85
CA PRO A 406 -14.22 -8.14 -13.35
C PRO A 406 -14.46 -9.29 -12.37
N ARG A 407 -13.63 -10.33 -12.46
CA ARG A 407 -13.65 -11.46 -11.52
C ARG A 407 -12.90 -11.14 -10.23
N ASP A 408 -11.95 -10.23 -10.31
CA ASP A 408 -11.15 -9.76 -9.19
C ASP A 408 -11.15 -8.22 -9.23
N THR A 409 -11.81 -7.60 -8.28
CA THR A 409 -11.93 -6.12 -8.22
C THR A 409 -10.69 -5.44 -7.64
N HIS A 410 -9.65 -6.19 -7.27
CA HIS A 410 -8.35 -5.64 -6.93
C HIS A 410 -7.53 -5.28 -8.18
N GLU A 411 -7.84 -5.90 -9.32
CA GLU A 411 -7.16 -5.69 -10.60
C GLU A 411 -8.19 -5.38 -11.69
N PHE A 412 -7.99 -4.27 -12.38
CA PHE A 412 -8.75 -3.92 -13.56
C PHE A 412 -8.10 -4.55 -14.79
N GLU A 413 -8.88 -5.32 -15.55
CA GLU A 413 -8.39 -5.99 -16.77
C GLU A 413 -8.71 -5.14 -18.00
N SER A 414 -7.69 -4.78 -18.78
CA SER A 414 -7.80 -4.09 -20.05
C SER A 414 -6.83 -4.69 -21.07
N LYS A 415 -6.67 -4.03 -22.22
CA LYS A 415 -5.76 -4.44 -23.29
C LYS A 415 -5.13 -3.22 -23.95
N VAL A 416 -3.89 -3.35 -24.35
CA VAL A 416 -3.19 -2.40 -25.18
C VAL A 416 -3.10 -2.95 -26.61
N MET A 417 -3.43 -2.15 -27.58
CA MET A 417 -3.32 -2.52 -29.01
C MET A 417 -1.95 -2.08 -29.55
N TYR A 418 -1.05 -3.03 -29.77
CA TYR A 418 0.26 -2.75 -30.37
C TYR A 418 0.34 -3.44 -31.73
N LYS A 419 0.40 -2.66 -32.81
CA LYS A 419 0.44 -3.19 -34.20
C LYS A 419 -0.67 -4.17 -34.54
N GLY A 420 -1.88 -3.90 -34.05
CA GLY A 420 -3.04 -4.78 -34.25
C GLY A 420 -3.06 -6.03 -33.37
N ILE A 421 -2.08 -6.22 -32.48
CA ILE A 421 -2.04 -7.31 -31.51
C ILE A 421 -2.59 -6.82 -30.17
N PRO A 422 -3.67 -7.42 -29.63
CA PRO A 422 -4.18 -7.07 -28.32
C PRO A 422 -3.33 -7.71 -27.23
N ILE A 423 -2.66 -6.90 -26.42
CA ILE A 423 -1.85 -7.33 -25.28
C ILE A 423 -2.68 -7.11 -24.00
N PRO A 424 -3.04 -8.20 -23.28
CA PRO A 424 -3.81 -8.06 -22.05
C PRO A 424 -2.97 -7.45 -20.94
N ILE A 425 -3.58 -6.52 -20.21
CA ILE A 425 -2.97 -5.85 -19.07
C ILE A 425 -3.87 -5.94 -17.84
N LYS A 426 -3.26 -5.89 -16.67
CA LYS A 426 -3.94 -5.85 -15.37
C LYS A 426 -3.38 -4.70 -14.56
N VAL A 427 -4.27 -3.78 -14.19
CA VAL A 427 -3.93 -2.58 -13.45
C VAL A 427 -4.49 -2.69 -12.04
N PRO A 428 -3.69 -2.50 -10.97
CA PRO A 428 -4.21 -2.49 -9.60
C PRO A 428 -5.20 -1.34 -9.39
N VAL A 429 -6.38 -1.64 -8.83
CA VAL A 429 -7.42 -0.63 -8.57
C VAL A 429 -7.05 0.25 -7.37
N ALA A 430 -6.41 -0.34 -6.36
CA ALA A 430 -5.93 0.39 -5.18
C ALA A 430 -4.47 0.05 -4.91
N VAL A 431 -3.57 0.96 -5.23
CA VAL A 431 -2.13 0.80 -4.98
C VAL A 431 -1.82 1.16 -3.54
N MET A 432 -1.01 0.35 -2.86
CA MET A 432 -0.51 0.67 -1.52
C MET A 432 0.67 1.65 -1.62
N PRO A 433 0.86 2.52 -0.61
CA PRO A 433 2.05 3.36 -0.53
C PRO A 433 3.34 2.56 -0.72
N GLU A 434 4.32 3.16 -1.36
CA GLU A 434 5.66 2.60 -1.60
C GLU A 434 5.70 1.28 -2.39
N THR A 435 4.60 0.90 -3.06
CA THR A 435 4.53 -0.29 -3.91
C THR A 435 4.75 0.12 -5.36
N VAL A 436 6.01 0.20 -5.77
CA VAL A 436 6.41 0.56 -7.13
C VAL A 436 7.08 -0.63 -7.80
N GLY A 437 6.69 -0.93 -9.04
CA GLY A 437 7.29 -1.99 -9.83
C GLY A 437 6.82 -3.38 -9.46
N ASP A 438 7.57 -4.37 -9.94
CA ASP A 438 7.26 -5.79 -9.80
C ASP A 438 8.37 -6.47 -8.99
N PHE A 439 8.06 -6.87 -7.79
CA PHE A 439 8.99 -7.50 -6.85
C PHE A 439 8.27 -8.47 -5.92
N SER A 440 9.03 -9.34 -5.26
CA SER A 440 8.53 -10.29 -4.27
C SER A 440 9.16 -10.07 -2.90
N LEU A 441 8.32 -9.83 -1.89
CA LEU A 441 8.75 -9.80 -0.49
C LEU A 441 9.23 -11.18 -0.05
N ILE A 442 8.62 -12.25 -0.55
CA ILE A 442 9.02 -13.63 -0.23
C ILE A 442 10.46 -13.87 -0.69
N LYS A 443 10.81 -13.45 -1.92
CA LYS A 443 12.16 -13.60 -2.48
C LYS A 443 13.19 -12.86 -1.59
N LEU A 444 12.90 -11.61 -1.22
CA LEU A 444 13.79 -10.82 -0.35
C LEU A 444 13.95 -11.46 1.03
N ILE A 445 12.84 -11.85 1.67
CA ILE A 445 12.86 -12.44 3.01
C ILE A 445 13.62 -13.76 3.00
N GLN A 446 13.38 -14.64 2.03
CA GLN A 446 14.07 -15.93 1.94
C GLN A 446 15.56 -15.76 1.70
N ASN A 447 15.95 -14.81 0.84
CA ASN A 447 17.35 -14.56 0.51
C ASN A 447 18.20 -14.32 1.77
N PHE A 448 17.71 -13.59 2.76
CA PHE A 448 18.43 -13.29 3.99
C PHE A 448 18.09 -14.22 5.15
N SER A 449 16.90 -14.83 5.16
CA SER A 449 16.49 -15.72 6.25
C SER A 449 17.13 -17.10 6.17
N GLU A 450 17.27 -17.69 4.97
CA GLU A 450 17.81 -19.04 4.81
C GLU A 450 19.26 -19.16 5.23
N PRO A 451 20.20 -18.28 4.81
CA PRO A 451 21.59 -18.31 5.26
C PRO A 451 21.70 -18.06 6.78
N HIS A 452 20.86 -17.15 7.33
CA HIS A 452 20.84 -16.88 8.76
C HIS A 452 20.38 -18.11 9.56
N THR A 453 19.36 -18.83 9.11
CA THR A 453 18.87 -20.04 9.77
C THR A 453 19.92 -21.18 9.76
N ARG A 454 20.66 -21.32 8.65
CA ARG A 454 21.71 -22.36 8.51
C ARG A 454 22.96 -22.04 9.32
N SER A 455 23.36 -20.77 9.35
CA SER A 455 24.57 -20.27 10.03
C SER A 455 24.31 -18.88 10.58
N PRO A 456 23.73 -18.77 11.78
CA PRO A 456 23.49 -17.47 12.41
C PRO A 456 24.78 -16.67 12.54
N GLN A 457 24.73 -15.40 12.16
CA GLN A 457 25.82 -14.45 12.32
C GLN A 457 25.43 -13.44 13.38
N ALA A 458 26.32 -13.21 14.34
CA ALA A 458 26.14 -12.18 15.33
C ALA A 458 26.44 -10.80 14.70
N PHE A 459 25.54 -9.85 14.90
CA PHE A 459 25.72 -8.46 14.49
C PHE A 459 26.49 -7.66 15.54
N GLN A 460 27.17 -6.62 15.09
CA GLN A 460 27.64 -5.54 15.95
C GLN A 460 26.42 -4.88 16.60
N LEU A 461 26.46 -4.68 17.91
CA LEU A 461 25.34 -4.06 18.63
C LEU A 461 25.19 -2.59 18.24
N HIS A 462 23.98 -2.21 17.85
CA HIS A 462 23.59 -0.84 17.60
C HIS A 462 22.15 -0.62 18.08
N PRO A 463 21.88 0.38 18.95
CA PRO A 463 20.57 0.54 19.59
C PRO A 463 19.39 0.63 18.62
N HIS A 464 19.56 1.31 17.47
CA HIS A 464 18.50 1.42 16.48
C HIS A 464 18.31 0.16 15.63
N LEU A 465 19.37 -0.65 15.40
CA LEU A 465 19.33 -1.74 14.43
C LEU A 465 19.10 -3.11 15.06
N THR A 466 19.80 -3.38 16.17
CA THR A 466 19.80 -4.71 16.81
C THR A 466 18.93 -4.74 18.07
N THR A 467 17.63 -4.49 17.89
CA THR A 467 16.61 -4.38 18.95
C THR A 467 16.50 -5.64 19.84
N ASN A 468 16.85 -6.82 19.28
CA ASN A 468 16.89 -8.10 20.01
C ASN A 468 18.35 -8.59 20.25
N GLY A 469 19.30 -7.67 20.35
CA GLY A 469 20.71 -7.98 20.57
C GLY A 469 21.44 -8.48 19.33
N ALA A 470 22.64 -9.04 19.51
CA ALA A 470 23.51 -9.48 18.43
C ALA A 470 22.88 -10.53 17.49
N ASN A 471 21.90 -11.28 17.95
CA ASN A 471 21.23 -12.33 17.20
C ASN A 471 19.90 -11.85 16.59
N SER A 472 19.71 -10.54 16.41
CA SER A 472 18.56 -9.99 15.69
C SER A 472 18.45 -10.59 14.28
N HIS A 473 17.22 -10.83 13.81
CA HIS A 473 17.01 -11.38 12.48
C HIS A 473 17.46 -10.36 11.39
N PRO A 474 18.17 -10.76 10.32
CA PRO A 474 18.69 -9.85 9.30
C PRO A 474 17.62 -8.94 8.68
N ILE A 475 16.42 -9.47 8.42
CA ILE A 475 15.28 -8.68 7.89
C ILE A 475 14.85 -7.61 8.89
N ILE A 476 14.87 -7.89 10.19
CA ILE A 476 14.53 -6.89 11.22
C ILE A 476 15.61 -5.81 11.27
N VAL A 477 16.88 -6.19 11.16
CA VAL A 477 18.00 -5.22 11.06
C VAL A 477 17.82 -4.31 9.85
N LEU A 478 17.48 -4.87 8.70
CA LEU A 478 17.19 -4.12 7.47
C LEU A 478 16.00 -3.15 7.67
N VAL A 479 14.86 -3.64 8.16
CA VAL A 479 13.67 -2.79 8.39
C VAL A 479 13.98 -1.69 9.41
N ASN A 480 14.68 -2.00 10.48
CA ASN A 480 15.11 -0.99 11.46
C ASN A 480 16.05 0.06 10.85
N ALA A 481 16.95 -0.34 9.94
CA ALA A 481 17.81 0.61 9.23
C ALA A 481 17.00 1.58 8.35
N LEU A 482 16.00 1.06 7.64
CA LEU A 482 15.10 1.88 6.81
C LEU A 482 14.26 2.82 7.67
N LEU A 483 13.61 2.30 8.72
CA LEU A 483 12.81 3.10 9.65
C LEU A 483 13.63 4.20 10.32
N THR A 484 14.89 3.94 10.66
CA THR A 484 15.76 4.94 11.32
C THR A 484 16.64 5.71 10.33
N GLN A 485 16.27 5.69 9.04
CA GLN A 485 16.87 6.49 7.96
C GLN A 485 18.39 6.30 7.85
N LYS A 486 18.86 5.05 7.84
CA LYS A 486 20.25 4.69 7.61
C LYS A 486 20.55 4.55 6.13
N ARG A 487 21.82 4.72 5.74
CA ARG A 487 22.31 4.49 4.38
C ARG A 487 22.40 2.99 4.14
N VAL A 488 21.53 2.48 3.24
CA VAL A 488 21.43 1.04 2.95
C VAL A 488 21.85 0.77 1.52
N ILE A 489 22.79 -0.19 1.34
CA ILE A 489 23.23 -0.65 0.02
C ILE A 489 22.86 -2.12 -0.18
N PHE A 490 22.26 -2.43 -1.32
CA PHE A 490 22.07 -3.78 -1.84
C PHE A 490 23.14 -4.07 -2.87
N LEU A 491 24.06 -4.95 -2.55
CA LEU A 491 25.16 -5.35 -3.44
C LEU A 491 24.80 -6.65 -4.16
N GLY A 492 24.70 -6.59 -5.48
CA GLY A 492 24.42 -7.74 -6.37
C GLY A 492 25.59 -8.05 -7.29
N TYR A 493 26.76 -8.36 -6.76
CA TYR A 493 27.92 -8.72 -7.61
C TYR A 493 27.62 -9.93 -8.49
N ASN A 494 27.84 -9.79 -9.79
CA ASN A 494 27.49 -10.78 -10.82
C ASN A 494 26.00 -11.15 -10.94
N MET A 495 25.11 -10.40 -10.30
CA MET A 495 23.65 -10.57 -10.47
C MET A 495 23.10 -9.66 -11.57
N PRO A 496 21.94 -9.99 -12.16
CA PRO A 496 21.20 -9.05 -12.99
C PRO A 496 20.87 -7.76 -12.21
N SER A 497 21.06 -6.61 -12.85
CA SER A 497 20.74 -5.33 -12.24
C SER A 497 19.25 -5.19 -11.89
N GLY A 498 18.37 -5.85 -12.68
CA GLY A 498 16.95 -5.93 -12.35
C GLY A 498 16.66 -6.64 -11.04
N GLU A 499 17.37 -7.72 -10.70
CA GLU A 499 17.19 -8.42 -9.42
C GLU A 499 17.65 -7.58 -8.23
N VAL A 500 18.67 -6.75 -8.43
CA VAL A 500 19.14 -5.79 -7.43
C VAL A 500 18.10 -4.68 -7.23
N ALA A 501 17.58 -4.14 -8.32
CA ALA A 501 16.52 -3.13 -8.28
C ALA A 501 15.24 -3.65 -7.59
N GLU A 502 14.82 -4.89 -7.93
CA GLU A 502 13.69 -5.53 -7.26
C GLU A 502 13.91 -5.69 -5.75
N ALA A 503 15.14 -5.99 -5.29
CA ALA A 503 15.45 -6.11 -3.87
C ALA A 503 15.35 -4.77 -3.13
N VAL A 504 15.79 -3.67 -3.75
CA VAL A 504 15.63 -2.30 -3.21
C VAL A 504 14.15 -1.95 -3.07
N LEU A 505 13.36 -2.15 -4.12
CA LEU A 505 11.92 -1.86 -4.11
C LEU A 505 11.16 -2.73 -3.11
N ALA A 506 11.52 -4.02 -3.03
CA ALA A 506 10.96 -4.92 -2.03
C ALA A 506 11.26 -4.47 -0.59
N ALA A 507 12.46 -3.92 -0.34
CA ALA A 507 12.83 -3.39 0.96
C ALA A 507 12.04 -2.12 1.33
N CYS A 508 11.84 -1.19 0.38
CA CYS A 508 10.99 -0.02 0.58
C CYS A 508 9.56 -0.44 0.93
N ALA A 509 8.97 -1.34 0.16
CA ALA A 509 7.62 -1.86 0.40
C ALA A 509 7.52 -2.64 1.73
N LEU A 510 8.60 -3.35 2.13
CA LEU A 510 8.66 -4.07 3.40
C LEU A 510 8.63 -3.10 4.60
N ALA A 511 9.47 -2.06 4.57
CA ALA A 511 9.53 -1.05 5.63
C ALA A 511 8.25 -0.21 5.70
N SER A 512 7.66 0.09 4.55
CA SER A 512 6.38 0.77 4.43
C SER A 512 5.22 -0.05 5.01
N GLY A 513 5.18 -1.37 4.74
CA GLY A 513 4.04 -2.22 5.04
C GLY A 513 2.73 -1.74 4.39
N GLY A 514 2.81 -0.83 3.41
CA GLY A 514 1.66 -0.16 2.79
C GLY A 514 0.96 0.84 3.74
N VAL A 515 1.69 1.36 4.72
CA VAL A 515 1.23 2.33 5.73
C VAL A 515 2.14 3.56 5.76
N LEU A 516 3.45 3.35 5.83
CA LEU A 516 4.44 4.42 5.93
C LEU A 516 4.94 4.85 4.55
N ARG A 517 5.29 6.13 4.39
CA ARG A 517 5.89 6.73 3.20
C ARG A 517 7.29 7.30 3.49
N GLY A 518 7.99 7.73 2.44
CA GLY A 518 9.27 8.41 2.54
C GLY A 518 10.48 7.51 2.27
N PHE A 519 10.28 6.28 1.77
CA PHE A 519 11.37 5.37 1.39
C PHE A 519 11.69 5.44 -0.10
N THR A 520 10.69 5.28 -0.97
CA THR A 520 10.84 5.23 -2.44
C THR A 520 11.48 6.49 -2.99
N ARG A 521 11.16 7.65 -2.42
CA ARG A 521 11.70 8.94 -2.86
C ARG A 521 13.22 9.04 -2.70
N HIS A 522 13.80 8.31 -1.77
CA HIS A 522 15.24 8.25 -1.52
C HIS A 522 15.82 6.88 -1.90
N ALA A 523 15.07 6.12 -2.70
CA ALA A 523 15.52 4.88 -3.25
C ALA A 523 16.16 5.09 -4.63
N PHE A 524 17.27 4.42 -4.83
CA PHE A 524 18.02 4.32 -6.05
C PHE A 524 18.05 2.84 -6.44
N PRO A 525 16.98 2.33 -7.11
CA PRO A 525 16.88 0.90 -7.40
C PRO A 525 18.09 0.34 -8.13
N TYR A 526 18.70 1.15 -9.02
CA TYR A 526 20.00 0.92 -9.58
C TYR A 526 20.81 2.22 -9.62
N THR A 527 22.08 2.14 -9.21
CA THR A 527 23.08 3.22 -9.36
C THR A 527 24.46 2.60 -9.54
N ASP A 528 25.41 3.39 -10.01
CA ASP A 528 26.77 2.98 -10.29
C ASP A 528 27.80 3.77 -9.45
N LEU A 529 29.08 3.40 -9.59
CA LEU A 529 30.17 4.02 -8.84
C LEU A 529 30.42 5.48 -9.24
N THR A 530 30.05 5.88 -10.45
CA THR A 530 30.28 7.26 -10.95
C THR A 530 29.40 8.28 -10.22
N LYS A 531 28.28 7.83 -9.60
CA LYS A 531 27.32 8.66 -8.89
C LYS A 531 27.50 8.66 -7.37
N ILE A 532 28.62 8.13 -6.85
CA ILE A 532 28.82 7.98 -5.40
C ILE A 532 28.78 9.31 -4.65
N ASP A 533 29.36 10.38 -5.22
CA ASP A 533 29.39 11.68 -4.57
C ASP A 533 28.00 12.32 -4.45
N ASP A 534 27.11 12.09 -5.41
CA ASP A 534 25.72 12.53 -5.36
C ASP A 534 24.90 11.67 -4.42
N LEU A 535 25.12 10.36 -4.43
CA LEU A 535 24.45 9.43 -3.53
C LEU A 535 24.74 9.78 -2.06
N LEU A 536 25.99 10.10 -1.73
CA LEU A 536 26.41 10.46 -0.36
C LEU A 536 25.82 11.79 0.14
N LYS A 537 25.33 12.64 -0.75
CA LYS A 537 24.60 13.88 -0.38
C LYS A 537 23.18 13.58 0.12
N VAL A 538 22.64 12.39 -0.20
CA VAL A 538 21.27 12.01 0.20
C VAL A 538 21.29 11.36 1.58
N PRO A 539 20.72 11.97 2.61
CA PRO A 539 20.68 11.38 3.93
C PRO A 539 19.75 10.16 3.93
N GLY A 540 20.26 9.00 4.37
CA GLY A 540 19.46 7.79 4.51
C GLY A 540 18.98 7.20 3.18
N PHE A 541 19.83 7.17 2.18
CA PHE A 541 19.53 6.57 0.87
C PHE A 541 19.38 5.05 0.93
N ILE A 542 18.68 4.50 -0.07
CA ILE A 542 18.50 3.05 -0.28
C ILE A 542 18.95 2.76 -1.70
N ALA A 543 20.11 2.12 -1.91
CA ALA A 543 20.71 1.99 -3.24
C ALA A 543 21.00 0.54 -3.63
N GLY A 544 20.76 0.21 -4.90
CA GLY A 544 21.13 -1.04 -5.54
C GLY A 544 22.40 -0.85 -6.39
N VAL A 545 23.42 -1.67 -6.18
CA VAL A 545 24.70 -1.60 -6.88
C VAL A 545 25.18 -2.99 -7.28
N THR A 546 25.91 -3.07 -8.38
CA THR A 546 26.53 -4.32 -8.85
C THR A 546 28.04 -4.32 -8.68
N ASN A 547 28.67 -3.18 -8.40
CA ASN A 547 30.11 -3.03 -8.28
C ASN A 547 30.61 -3.45 -6.88
N PRO A 548 31.55 -4.41 -6.74
CA PRO A 548 32.04 -4.90 -5.46
C PRO A 548 32.86 -3.88 -4.67
N THR A 549 33.28 -2.78 -5.28
CA THR A 549 34.05 -1.71 -4.62
C THR A 549 33.29 -1.15 -3.41
N PHE A 550 31.94 -1.08 -3.48
CA PHE A 550 31.14 -0.60 -2.36
C PHE A 550 31.31 -1.41 -1.07
N GLU A 551 31.61 -2.71 -1.17
CA GLU A 551 31.85 -3.54 0.03
C GLU A 551 33.13 -3.10 0.78
N HIS A 552 34.13 -2.58 0.07
CA HIS A 552 35.43 -2.20 0.63
C HIS A 552 35.45 -0.80 1.23
N HIS A 553 34.36 -0.04 1.10
CA HIS A 553 34.20 1.33 1.58
C HIS A 553 33.11 1.45 2.64
N PRO A 554 33.37 0.98 3.90
CA PRO A 554 32.37 1.00 4.98
C PRO A 554 31.94 2.40 5.41
N GLU A 555 32.58 3.45 4.97
CA GLU A 555 32.21 4.85 5.17
C GLU A 555 31.07 5.32 4.26
N TRP A 556 30.78 4.60 3.17
CA TRP A 556 29.71 4.95 2.24
C TRP A 556 28.35 4.45 2.67
N TRP A 557 28.27 3.49 3.57
CA TRP A 557 27.02 2.85 3.98
C TRP A 557 27.00 2.53 5.48
N ASP A 558 25.81 2.41 6.03
CA ASP A 558 25.58 1.98 7.40
C ASP A 558 25.19 0.50 7.46
N VAL A 559 24.43 0.04 6.47
CA VAL A 559 24.02 -1.37 6.30
C VAL A 559 24.24 -1.82 4.87
N LEU A 560 24.96 -2.93 4.70
CA LEU A 560 25.21 -3.58 3.41
C LEU A 560 24.44 -4.91 3.37
N CYS A 561 23.58 -5.06 2.36
CA CYS A 561 22.84 -6.26 2.06
C CYS A 561 23.49 -6.98 0.87
N ASP A 562 24.32 -7.99 1.14
CA ASP A 562 24.99 -8.79 0.12
C ASP A 562 24.02 -9.85 -0.43
N LEU A 563 23.48 -9.61 -1.60
CA LEU A 563 22.46 -10.47 -2.22
C LEU A 563 22.99 -11.86 -2.59
N PRO A 564 24.19 -12.01 -3.20
CA PRO A 564 24.75 -13.32 -3.52
C PRO A 564 24.93 -14.24 -2.31
N SER A 565 25.37 -13.72 -1.18
CA SER A 565 25.59 -14.52 0.03
C SER A 565 24.37 -14.58 0.94
N GLY A 566 23.39 -13.71 0.73
CA GLY A 566 22.23 -13.56 1.61
C GLY A 566 22.60 -13.09 3.02
N ARG A 567 23.64 -12.25 3.14
CA ARG A 567 24.11 -11.74 4.43
C ARG A 567 23.97 -10.23 4.53
N VAL A 568 23.64 -9.78 5.73
CA VAL A 568 23.55 -8.36 6.07
C VAL A 568 24.75 -7.99 6.94
N LYS A 569 25.39 -6.87 6.66
CA LYS A 569 26.53 -6.34 7.41
C LYS A 569 26.20 -4.95 7.94
N ILE A 570 26.53 -4.69 9.21
CA ILE A 570 26.49 -3.34 9.80
C ILE A 570 27.89 -2.75 9.68
N SER A 571 27.99 -1.50 9.23
CA SER A 571 29.26 -0.82 9.05
C SER A 571 29.99 -0.63 10.38
N SER A 572 31.32 -0.83 10.35
CA SER A 572 32.16 -0.46 11.48
C SER A 572 32.32 1.06 11.67
N LYS A 573 31.87 1.85 10.69
CA LYS A 573 31.90 3.31 10.67
C LYS A 573 30.54 3.95 10.95
N ILE A 574 29.51 3.12 11.26
CA ILE A 574 28.18 3.64 11.57
C ILE A 574 28.22 4.60 12.76
N ASP A 575 27.51 5.71 12.64
CA ASP A 575 27.39 6.67 13.72
C ASP A 575 26.65 6.07 14.92
N PRO A 576 27.10 6.35 16.15
CA PRO A 576 26.43 5.90 17.37
C PRO A 576 25.03 6.53 17.45
N ALA A 577 24.08 5.78 17.98
CA ALA A 577 22.72 6.29 18.20
C ALA A 577 22.74 7.44 19.22
N PRO A 578 22.09 8.57 18.94
CA PRO A 578 22.00 9.68 19.88
C PRO A 578 21.19 9.29 21.12
N ILE A 579 21.55 9.84 22.26
CA ILE A 579 20.75 9.73 23.49
C ILE A 579 19.64 10.78 23.38
N THR A 580 18.39 10.32 23.30
CA THR A 580 17.22 11.20 23.18
C THR A 580 16.59 11.46 24.53
N GLU A 581 15.83 12.57 24.63
CA GLU A 581 15.10 12.91 25.85
C GLU A 581 14.07 11.83 26.20
N GLY A 582 13.34 11.30 25.18
CA GLY A 582 12.36 10.25 25.37
C GLY A 582 12.95 8.98 25.96
N LEU A 583 14.16 8.62 25.53
CA LEU A 583 14.91 7.49 26.11
C LEU A 583 15.20 7.74 27.60
N VAL A 584 15.68 8.94 27.94
CA VAL A 584 16.01 9.29 29.33
C VAL A 584 14.75 9.29 30.21
N TYR A 585 13.69 9.91 29.77
CA TYR A 585 12.41 9.93 30.50
C TYR A 585 11.84 8.51 30.68
N PHE A 586 11.86 7.71 29.64
CA PHE A 586 11.38 6.33 29.75
C PHE A 586 12.19 5.52 30.78
N GLN A 587 13.53 5.66 30.80
CA GLN A 587 14.41 4.99 31.77
C GLN A 587 14.14 5.46 33.21
N GLN A 588 13.86 6.74 33.41
CA GLN A 588 13.50 7.30 34.72
C GLN A 588 12.16 6.76 35.23
N GLN A 589 11.17 6.67 34.35
CA GLN A 589 9.85 6.13 34.68
C GLN A 589 9.89 4.60 34.91
N ASN A 590 10.76 3.90 34.21
CA ASN A 590 10.86 2.44 34.21
C ASN A 590 12.27 1.93 34.56
N PRO A 591 12.80 2.19 35.77
CA PRO A 591 14.17 1.85 36.15
C PRO A 591 14.48 0.35 36.08
N ALA A 592 13.46 -0.50 36.24
CA ALA A 592 13.60 -1.96 36.12
C ALA A 592 14.03 -2.42 34.71
N TYR A 593 13.74 -1.61 33.68
CA TYR A 593 14.05 -1.92 32.29
C TYR A 593 15.24 -1.12 31.75
N ALA A 594 15.80 -0.19 32.51
CA ALA A 594 16.91 0.69 32.06
C ALA A 594 18.14 -0.11 31.59
N GLY A 595 18.46 -1.24 32.23
CA GLY A 595 19.55 -2.13 31.83
C GLY A 595 19.29 -2.87 30.50
N LEU A 596 18.05 -3.13 30.17
CA LEU A 596 17.66 -3.79 28.94
C LEU A 596 17.76 -2.84 27.73
N VAL A 597 17.35 -1.60 27.93
CA VAL A 597 17.37 -0.56 26.89
C VAL A 597 18.80 -0.23 26.45
N ASN A 598 19.77 -0.27 27.35
CA ASN A 598 21.17 0.05 27.05
C ASN A 598 21.94 -1.08 26.35
N GLY A 599 21.30 -2.18 26.01
CA GLY A 599 21.94 -3.33 25.35
C GLY A 599 23.00 -4.04 26.16
N SER A 600 23.10 -3.73 27.45
CA SER A 600 24.16 -4.24 28.35
C SER A 600 23.94 -5.70 28.79
N SER A 601 22.82 -6.30 28.48
CA SER A 601 22.53 -7.69 28.82
C SER A 601 23.20 -8.65 27.85
N SER A 602 24.41 -9.09 28.21
CA SER A 602 25.18 -10.16 27.55
C SER A 602 24.55 -11.57 27.71
N SER A 603 23.32 -11.67 28.19
CA SER A 603 22.64 -12.94 28.34
C SER A 603 22.12 -13.41 26.99
N SER A 604 22.83 -14.37 26.44
CA SER A 604 22.57 -15.09 25.18
C SER A 604 21.35 -16.01 25.22
N SER A 605 20.32 -15.70 26.01
CA SER A 605 19.16 -16.56 26.05
C SER A 605 18.10 -16.07 25.07
N ALA A 606 17.70 -16.94 24.16
CA ALA A 606 16.52 -16.83 23.29
C ALA A 606 15.20 -16.53 24.04
N ALA A 607 15.27 -16.38 25.37
CA ALA A 607 14.15 -16.15 26.26
C ALA A 607 13.66 -14.69 26.32
N ASN A 608 14.36 -13.73 25.74
CA ASN A 608 14.01 -12.30 25.84
C ASN A 608 13.75 -11.66 24.48
N ASP A 609 12.73 -12.14 23.75
CA ASP A 609 12.16 -11.39 22.61
C ASP A 609 11.26 -10.27 23.16
N LEU A 610 11.88 -9.11 23.46
CA LEU A 610 11.19 -7.96 24.07
C LEU A 610 10.26 -7.28 23.07
N THR A 611 10.65 -7.24 21.80
CA THR A 611 9.89 -6.58 20.72
C THR A 611 8.84 -7.50 20.10
N GLY A 612 8.96 -8.83 20.27
CA GLY A 612 8.16 -9.82 19.57
C GLY A 612 8.60 -10.06 18.12
N ASP A 613 9.69 -9.45 17.67
CA ASP A 613 10.17 -9.53 16.27
C ASP A 613 10.63 -10.94 15.90
N ASN A 614 11.27 -11.68 16.80
CA ASN A 614 11.70 -13.06 16.53
C ASN A 614 10.49 -14.00 16.38
N ALA A 615 9.48 -13.84 17.22
CA ALA A 615 8.23 -14.59 17.12
C ALA A 615 7.51 -14.29 15.81
N PHE A 616 7.48 -13.00 15.40
CA PHE A 616 6.92 -12.55 14.14
C PHE A 616 7.67 -13.15 12.94
N MET A 617 8.99 -13.07 12.91
CA MET A 617 9.79 -13.66 11.82
C MET A 617 9.62 -15.17 11.73
N GLY A 618 9.51 -15.86 12.87
CA GLY A 618 9.18 -17.27 12.92
C GLY A 618 7.80 -17.59 12.32
N ASP A 619 6.82 -16.71 12.50
CA ASP A 619 5.50 -16.82 11.88
C ASP A 619 5.52 -16.56 10.36
N ILE A 620 6.27 -15.54 9.92
CA ILE A 620 6.51 -15.27 8.49
C ILE A 620 7.14 -16.49 7.81
N GLN A 621 8.20 -17.07 8.40
CA GLN A 621 8.88 -18.25 7.83
C GLN A 621 7.94 -19.47 7.75
N ARG A 622 7.13 -19.72 8.79
CA ARG A 622 6.09 -20.77 8.76
C ARG A 622 5.07 -20.54 7.66
N SER A 623 4.64 -19.29 7.46
CA SER A 623 3.67 -18.92 6.41
C SER A 623 4.25 -19.11 4.99
N ILE A 624 5.52 -18.79 4.79
CA ILE A 624 6.23 -19.02 3.54
C ILE A 624 6.37 -20.54 3.29
N ALA A 625 6.78 -21.31 4.30
CA ALA A 625 6.90 -22.76 4.21
C ALA A 625 5.54 -23.44 3.92
N ALA A 626 4.45 -22.91 4.47
CA ALA A 626 3.08 -23.35 4.22
C ALA A 626 2.53 -22.87 2.85
N ARG A 627 3.30 -22.09 2.07
CA ARG A 627 2.92 -21.57 0.75
C ARG A 627 1.64 -20.71 0.76
N HIS A 628 1.48 -19.88 1.78
CA HIS A 628 0.31 -18.99 1.87
C HIS A 628 0.29 -17.88 0.80
N GLY A 629 1.41 -17.65 0.10
CA GLY A 629 1.53 -16.70 -1.00
C GLY A 629 1.87 -15.26 -0.55
N GLU A 630 2.22 -14.46 -1.55
CA GLU A 630 2.72 -13.08 -1.37
C GLU A 630 1.71 -12.18 -0.64
N ARG A 631 0.42 -12.29 -0.95
CA ARG A 631 -0.65 -11.48 -0.36
C ARG A 631 -0.71 -11.63 1.17
N VAL A 632 -0.60 -12.86 1.68
CA VAL A 632 -0.63 -13.12 3.13
C VAL A 632 0.62 -12.56 3.82
N ILE A 633 1.77 -12.65 3.17
CA ILE A 633 3.01 -12.09 3.72
C ILE A 633 2.92 -10.55 3.78
N ARG A 634 2.41 -9.91 2.73
CA ARG A 634 2.18 -8.45 2.71
C ARG A 634 1.20 -8.02 3.81
N ALA A 635 0.09 -8.74 4.00
CA ALA A 635 -0.87 -8.45 5.06
C ALA A 635 -0.23 -8.54 6.46
N LYS A 636 0.57 -9.57 6.72
CA LYS A 636 1.30 -9.71 8.01
C LYS A 636 2.30 -8.58 8.25
N TRP A 637 3.02 -8.13 7.21
CA TRP A 637 3.92 -6.99 7.33
C TRP A 637 3.16 -5.68 7.55
N ARG A 638 2.02 -5.49 6.91
CA ARG A 638 1.13 -4.37 7.18
C ARG A 638 0.69 -4.35 8.65
N ASP A 639 0.26 -5.50 9.17
CA ASP A 639 -0.13 -5.65 10.59
C ASP A 639 1.04 -5.31 11.53
N TRP A 640 2.27 -5.73 11.17
CA TRP A 640 3.46 -5.42 11.96
C TRP A 640 3.79 -3.92 11.97
N VAL A 641 3.77 -3.26 10.81
CA VAL A 641 4.01 -1.82 10.71
C VAL A 641 2.90 -1.03 11.41
N THR A 642 1.65 -1.41 11.22
CA THR A 642 0.51 -0.80 11.92
C THR A 642 0.66 -0.96 13.45
N LYS A 643 1.06 -2.14 13.92
CA LYS A 643 1.37 -2.35 15.34
C LYS A 643 2.50 -1.43 15.82
N PHE A 644 3.57 -1.31 15.03
CA PHE A 644 4.71 -0.43 15.36
C PHE A 644 4.28 1.03 15.51
N THR A 645 3.51 1.58 14.57
CA THR A 645 3.03 2.98 14.65
C THR A 645 2.12 3.18 15.87
N ARG A 646 1.29 2.19 16.21
CA ARG A 646 0.41 2.26 17.38
C ARG A 646 1.16 2.12 18.71
N ILE A 647 2.24 1.33 18.76
CA ILE A 647 3.15 1.27 19.91
C ILE A 647 3.87 2.61 20.06
N ALA A 648 4.30 3.22 18.95
CA ALA A 648 4.94 4.54 18.97
C ALA A 648 3.99 5.62 19.50
N ALA A 649 2.72 5.62 19.08
CA ALA A 649 1.70 6.54 19.61
C ALA A 649 1.50 6.35 21.12
N ALA A 650 1.42 5.11 21.60
CA ALA A 650 1.29 4.84 23.04
C ALA A 650 2.56 5.18 23.83
N PHE A 651 3.74 5.07 23.21
CA PHE A 651 5.01 5.54 23.79
C PHE A 651 5.01 7.05 23.96
N GLU A 652 4.67 7.81 22.92
CA GLU A 652 4.62 9.27 22.97
C GLU A 652 3.63 9.76 24.04
N GLU A 653 2.44 9.18 24.10
CA GLU A 653 1.46 9.47 25.14
C GLU A 653 2.02 9.22 26.55
N SER A 654 2.70 8.08 26.74
CA SER A 654 3.27 7.69 28.03
C SER A 654 4.43 8.60 28.48
N VAL A 655 5.26 9.07 27.55
CA VAL A 655 6.50 9.81 27.84
C VAL A 655 6.30 11.31 27.78
N TYR A 656 5.55 11.79 26.78
CA TYR A 656 5.38 13.21 26.51
C TYR A 656 4.00 13.76 26.89
N GLY A 657 3.05 12.87 27.26
CA GLY A 657 1.68 13.22 27.61
C GLY A 657 0.75 13.48 26.42
N ALA A 658 1.26 13.43 25.19
CA ALA A 658 0.51 13.54 23.94
C ALA A 658 1.25 12.87 22.79
N SER A 659 0.53 12.41 21.78
CA SER A 659 1.11 11.81 20.59
C SER A 659 0.77 12.61 19.34
N ALA A 660 1.78 12.87 18.49
CA ALA A 660 1.58 13.45 17.15
C ALA A 660 1.02 12.43 16.16
N LEU A 661 1.05 11.15 16.48
CA LEU A 661 0.58 10.04 15.62
C LEU A 661 -0.92 9.75 15.79
N TYR A 662 -1.62 10.53 16.59
CA TYR A 662 -3.06 10.44 16.77
C TYR A 662 -3.68 11.83 16.83
N VAL A 663 -4.64 12.07 15.96
CA VAL A 663 -5.47 13.28 16.00
C VAL A 663 -6.85 12.88 16.51
N GLY A 664 -7.20 13.38 17.67
CA GLY A 664 -8.52 13.22 18.31
C GLY A 664 -9.14 14.60 18.57
N SER A 665 -10.46 14.67 18.69
CA SER A 665 -11.09 15.89 19.18
C SER A 665 -11.18 15.85 20.69
N ASP A 666 -10.73 16.90 21.36
CA ASP A 666 -10.88 17.11 22.80
C ASP A 666 -12.33 17.43 23.20
N GLU A 667 -13.19 17.65 22.21
CA GLU A 667 -14.58 18.11 22.35
C GLU A 667 -15.60 17.01 22.64
N TYR A 668 -15.16 15.75 22.87
CA TYR A 668 -16.12 14.73 23.27
C TYR A 668 -16.66 15.01 24.67
N GLU A 669 -17.89 15.49 24.66
CA GLU A 669 -18.71 15.72 25.85
C GLU A 669 -18.60 14.57 26.87
N SER A 670 -18.59 14.92 28.09
CA SER A 670 -18.35 14.18 29.34
C SER A 670 -19.07 12.83 29.54
N GLY A 671 -19.70 12.25 28.51
CA GLY A 671 -20.44 11.01 28.56
C GLY A 671 -19.69 9.74 28.10
N THR A 672 -18.53 9.86 27.42
CA THR A 672 -17.87 8.71 26.75
C THR A 672 -16.54 8.30 27.38
N ARG A 673 -16.29 8.62 28.64
CA ARG A 673 -15.02 8.34 29.34
C ARG A 673 -14.53 6.88 29.24
N GLY A 674 -15.43 5.91 29.09
CA GLY A 674 -15.07 4.49 28.99
C GLY A 674 -14.62 4.02 27.60
N VAL A 675 -14.81 4.87 26.57
CA VAL A 675 -14.56 4.54 25.16
C VAL A 675 -13.36 5.32 24.61
N SER A 676 -12.82 6.27 25.38
CA SER A 676 -11.64 7.04 25.03
C SER A 676 -10.37 6.19 25.05
N GLY A 677 -9.38 6.58 24.27
CA GLY A 677 -8.06 5.97 24.19
C GLY A 677 -7.66 5.69 22.76
N HIS A 678 -6.35 5.67 22.53
CA HIS A 678 -5.74 5.42 21.23
C HIS A 678 -4.45 4.60 21.38
N GLY A 679 -3.82 4.28 20.28
CA GLY A 679 -2.59 3.51 20.28
C GLY A 679 -2.80 2.01 20.47
N TYR A 680 -1.71 1.28 20.72
CA TYR A 680 -1.73 -0.17 20.88
C TYR A 680 -2.33 -0.60 22.22
N VAL A 681 -2.99 -1.75 22.24
CA VAL A 681 -3.65 -2.30 23.43
C VAL A 681 -2.94 -3.56 23.91
N TRP A 682 -2.46 -3.56 25.16
CA TRP A 682 -1.85 -4.70 25.82
C TRP A 682 -2.83 -5.39 26.78
N CYS A 683 -2.54 -6.66 27.05
CA CYS A 683 -3.32 -7.44 28.02
C CYS A 683 -3.11 -6.98 29.47
N ASP A 684 -1.92 -6.45 29.79
CA ASP A 684 -1.51 -5.97 31.11
C ASP A 684 -0.39 -4.94 31.03
N GLU A 685 -0.19 -4.14 32.09
CA GLU A 685 0.81 -3.09 32.18
C GLU A 685 2.27 -3.61 32.15
N VAL A 686 2.51 -4.84 32.60
CA VAL A 686 3.84 -5.45 32.59
C VAL A 686 4.26 -5.75 31.15
N SER A 687 3.35 -6.32 30.35
CA SER A 687 3.56 -6.56 28.92
C SER A 687 3.77 -5.25 28.16
N LYS A 688 3.01 -4.20 28.51
CA LYS A 688 3.18 -2.86 27.94
C LYS A 688 4.58 -2.31 28.23
N ALA A 689 4.99 -2.25 29.49
CA ALA A 689 6.28 -1.69 29.87
C ALA A 689 7.44 -2.49 29.24
N LYS A 690 7.32 -3.82 29.15
CA LYS A 690 8.32 -4.69 28.53
C LYS A 690 8.47 -4.43 27.02
N GLU A 691 7.36 -4.35 26.29
CA GLU A 691 7.38 -4.15 24.85
C GLU A 691 7.81 -2.72 24.48
N LEU A 692 7.38 -1.73 25.28
CA LEU A 692 7.87 -0.35 25.13
C LEU A 692 9.40 -0.28 25.34
N ALA A 693 9.94 -0.93 26.37
CA ALA A 693 11.37 -0.99 26.63
C ALA A 693 12.17 -1.59 25.46
N GLY A 694 11.61 -2.61 24.80
CA GLY A 694 12.23 -3.20 23.61
C GLY A 694 12.20 -2.31 22.37
N ASN A 695 11.23 -1.40 22.31
CA ASN A 695 11.00 -0.57 21.12
C ASN A 695 11.47 0.88 21.25
N VAL A 696 11.78 1.37 22.46
CA VAL A 696 12.06 2.79 22.71
C VAL A 696 13.14 3.35 21.80
N THR A 697 14.27 2.66 21.63
CA THR A 697 15.39 3.14 20.80
C THR A 697 15.02 3.22 19.33
N ARG A 698 14.25 2.24 18.82
CA ARG A 698 13.74 2.22 17.44
C ARG A 698 12.72 3.33 17.21
N ILE A 699 11.79 3.54 18.15
CA ILE A 699 10.78 4.60 18.08
C ILE A 699 11.44 5.96 18.06
N GLU A 700 12.35 6.23 19.00
CA GLU A 700 13.07 7.49 19.09
C GLU A 700 13.95 7.75 17.85
N GLY A 701 14.52 6.69 17.26
CA GLY A 701 15.24 6.79 16.00
C GLY A 701 14.31 7.14 14.84
N TRP A 702 13.10 6.57 14.78
CA TRP A 702 12.10 6.82 13.74
C TRP A 702 11.51 8.23 13.83
N ARG A 703 11.27 8.76 15.03
CA ARG A 703 10.70 10.10 15.26
C ARG A 703 11.50 11.24 14.61
N ASN A 704 12.77 11.03 14.29
CA ASN A 704 13.63 12.02 13.65
C ASN A 704 13.80 11.77 12.13
N THR A 705 12.87 11.05 11.50
CA THR A 705 12.97 10.66 10.09
C THR A 705 11.87 11.26 9.24
N ARG A 706 12.12 11.33 7.94
CA ARG A 706 11.11 11.75 6.95
C ARG A 706 9.83 10.90 7.02
N SER A 707 9.99 9.59 7.15
CA SER A 707 8.86 8.68 7.25
C SER A 707 7.92 9.00 8.42
N TYR A 708 8.47 9.45 9.55
CA TYR A 708 7.68 9.88 10.69
C TYR A 708 6.87 11.14 10.37
N TYR A 709 7.51 12.16 9.77
CA TYR A 709 6.82 13.40 9.41
C TYR A 709 5.77 13.19 8.32
N SER A 710 6.07 12.39 7.29
CA SER A 710 5.09 12.01 6.27
C SER A 710 3.89 11.29 6.89
N PHE A 711 4.11 10.39 7.85
CA PHE A 711 3.02 9.70 8.53
C PHE A 711 2.14 10.64 9.37
N ILE A 712 2.71 11.66 10.02
CA ILE A 712 1.94 12.70 10.70
C ILE A 712 1.04 13.45 9.71
N GLN A 713 1.55 13.81 8.54
CA GLN A 713 0.77 14.47 7.48
C GLN A 713 -0.37 13.58 7.00
N ASP A 714 -0.10 12.29 6.77
CA ASP A 714 -1.11 11.31 6.36
C ASP A 714 -2.21 11.14 7.42
N VAL A 715 -1.84 11.09 8.70
CA VAL A 715 -2.80 11.01 9.82
C VAL A 715 -3.66 12.28 9.88
N ALA A 716 -3.05 13.46 9.73
CA ALA A 716 -3.76 14.74 9.74
C ALA A 716 -4.76 14.85 8.58
N GLN A 717 -4.36 14.42 7.38
CA GLN A 717 -5.23 14.42 6.21
C GLN A 717 -6.36 13.39 6.34
N LEU A 718 -6.04 12.16 6.75
CA LEU A 718 -7.07 11.15 7.00
C LEU A 718 -8.08 11.64 8.04
N TYR A 719 -7.63 12.42 9.03
CA TYR A 719 -8.52 13.00 10.04
C TYR A 719 -9.54 13.98 9.44
N GLN A 720 -9.18 14.76 8.41
CA GLN A 720 -10.09 15.71 7.76
C GLN A 720 -11.28 15.01 7.12
N ILE A 721 -11.04 13.90 6.43
CA ILE A 721 -12.08 13.13 5.73
C ILE A 721 -12.70 12.01 6.57
N ARG A 722 -12.19 11.77 7.78
CA ARG A 722 -12.65 10.70 8.65
C ARG A 722 -14.05 11.00 9.20
N PRO A 723 -15.03 10.10 9.01
CA PRO A 723 -16.41 10.34 9.45
C PRO A 723 -16.58 10.34 10.98
N LEU A 724 -15.69 9.64 11.71
CA LEU A 724 -15.67 9.56 13.17
C LEU A 724 -14.37 10.17 13.71
N LYS A 725 -14.44 11.37 14.25
CA LYS A 725 -13.27 12.14 14.71
C LYS A 725 -12.84 11.87 16.15
N GLY A 726 -13.77 11.54 17.02
CA GLY A 726 -13.50 11.40 18.47
C GLY A 726 -13.26 9.97 18.94
N MET A 727 -13.15 8.98 18.03
CA MET A 727 -13.12 7.58 18.40
C MET A 727 -12.08 6.79 17.58
N ASP A 728 -11.16 6.11 18.25
CA ASP A 728 -10.25 5.16 17.60
C ASP A 728 -10.89 3.77 17.55
N LEU A 729 -11.53 3.44 16.40
CA LEU A 729 -12.18 2.14 16.19
C LEU A 729 -11.20 0.97 16.30
N HIS A 730 -9.94 1.17 15.89
CA HIS A 730 -8.92 0.14 16.00
C HIS A 730 -8.59 -0.15 17.47
N HIS A 731 -8.45 0.90 18.30
CA HIS A 731 -8.25 0.77 19.73
C HIS A 731 -9.40 0.02 20.40
N MET A 732 -10.65 0.37 20.06
CA MET A 732 -11.83 -0.30 20.60
C MET A 732 -11.91 -1.77 20.20
N HIS A 733 -11.65 -2.08 18.92
CA HIS A 733 -11.61 -3.47 18.45
C HIS A 733 -10.51 -4.26 19.16
N ASP A 734 -9.31 -3.68 19.32
CA ASP A 734 -8.19 -4.30 20.03
C ASP A 734 -8.50 -4.53 21.52
N ARG A 735 -9.21 -3.62 22.17
CA ARG A 735 -9.68 -3.83 23.55
C ARG A 735 -10.60 -5.02 23.67
N LEU A 736 -11.58 -5.16 22.75
CA LEU A 736 -12.46 -6.34 22.71
C LEU A 736 -11.68 -7.64 22.47
N ARG A 737 -10.61 -7.58 21.69
CA ARG A 737 -9.78 -8.74 21.31
C ARG A 737 -8.79 -9.15 22.40
N THR A 738 -8.17 -8.19 23.08
CA THR A 738 -6.95 -8.40 23.87
C THR A 738 -7.22 -8.35 25.37
N GLN A 739 -8.10 -7.45 25.81
CA GLN A 739 -8.36 -7.20 27.24
C GLN A 739 -9.47 -8.08 27.81
N ARG A 740 -9.35 -8.41 29.08
CA ARG A 740 -10.43 -9.04 29.87
C ARG A 740 -11.34 -7.93 30.41
N LEU A 741 -12.25 -7.46 29.59
CA LEU A 741 -13.17 -6.37 29.94
C LEU A 741 -14.24 -6.84 30.93
N SER A 742 -14.58 -5.99 31.87
CA SER A 742 -15.78 -6.15 32.69
C SER A 742 -17.05 -5.99 31.83
N PRO A 743 -18.22 -6.54 32.26
CA PRO A 743 -19.47 -6.35 31.53
C PRO A 743 -19.86 -4.88 31.35
N ALA A 744 -19.47 -3.99 32.25
CA ALA A 744 -19.73 -2.54 32.13
C ALA A 744 -18.87 -1.93 31.02
N GLN A 745 -17.55 -2.20 31.00
CA GLN A 745 -16.63 -1.69 29.98
C GLN A 745 -16.98 -2.21 28.57
N SER A 746 -17.31 -3.50 28.46
CA SER A 746 -17.71 -4.06 27.15
C SER A 746 -19.06 -3.50 26.68
N LYS A 747 -20.02 -3.22 27.60
CA LYS A 747 -21.27 -2.54 27.28
C LYS A 747 -21.03 -1.17 26.66
N GLU A 748 -20.14 -0.37 27.26
CA GLU A 748 -19.79 0.96 26.73
C GLU A 748 -19.27 0.87 25.30
N ILE A 749 -18.34 -0.05 25.01
CA ILE A 749 -17.79 -0.23 23.65
C ILE A 749 -18.87 -0.66 22.67
N TYR A 750 -19.65 -1.73 22.97
CA TYR A 750 -20.71 -2.17 22.05
C TYR A 750 -21.80 -1.12 21.82
N SER A 751 -22.14 -0.38 22.87
CA SER A 751 -23.12 0.72 22.73
C SER A 751 -22.61 1.83 21.86
N ALA A 752 -21.34 2.23 22.02
CA ALA A 752 -20.71 3.25 21.18
C ALA A 752 -20.60 2.82 19.72
N LEU A 753 -20.12 1.58 19.47
CA LEU A 753 -20.06 1.05 18.10
C LEU A 753 -21.43 1.07 17.42
N SER A 754 -22.50 0.65 18.12
CA SER A 754 -23.86 0.65 17.56
C SER A 754 -24.42 2.05 17.35
N GLN A 755 -24.04 3.01 18.19
CA GLN A 755 -24.52 4.38 18.14
C GLN A 755 -23.87 5.21 17.04
N TYR A 756 -22.56 5.05 16.85
CA TYR A 756 -21.76 5.92 15.98
C TYR A 756 -21.44 5.34 14.62
N ILE A 757 -21.62 4.02 14.40
CA ILE A 757 -21.39 3.38 13.12
C ILE A 757 -22.73 3.19 12.42
N TYR A 758 -23.06 4.12 11.54
CA TYR A 758 -24.37 4.17 10.88
C TYR A 758 -24.26 4.37 9.36
N SER A 759 -23.42 5.31 8.92
CA SER A 759 -23.26 5.65 7.51
C SER A 759 -22.40 4.64 6.74
N TYR A 760 -22.44 4.72 5.41
CA TYR A 760 -21.62 3.91 4.51
C TYR A 760 -20.13 4.02 4.82
N ASP A 761 -19.61 5.25 4.97
CA ASP A 761 -18.20 5.53 5.24
C ASP A 761 -17.75 5.07 6.64
N GLU A 762 -18.61 5.19 7.65
CA GLU A 762 -18.36 4.69 9.00
C GLU A 762 -18.24 3.16 9.02
N ILE A 763 -19.06 2.46 8.22
CA ILE A 763 -18.98 1.00 8.06
C ILE A 763 -17.69 0.63 7.32
N CYS A 764 -17.31 1.35 6.24
CA CYS A 764 -16.03 1.14 5.57
C CYS A 764 -14.86 1.29 6.54
N LEU A 765 -14.87 2.33 7.38
CA LEU A 765 -13.84 2.56 8.40
C LEU A 765 -13.79 1.42 9.42
N LEU A 766 -14.94 0.94 9.93
CA LEU A 766 -14.98 -0.19 10.86
C LEU A 766 -14.41 -1.47 10.23
N LEU A 767 -14.82 -1.79 9.00
CA LEU A 767 -14.39 -3.01 8.32
C LEU A 767 -12.90 -2.98 7.96
N SER A 768 -12.34 -1.80 7.70
CA SER A 768 -10.90 -1.65 7.43
C SER A 768 -10.03 -1.98 8.65
N VAL A 769 -10.54 -1.76 9.88
CA VAL A 769 -9.83 -2.07 11.13
C VAL A 769 -10.17 -3.46 11.68
N ALA A 770 -11.13 -4.15 11.10
CA ALA A 770 -11.53 -5.51 11.45
C ALA A 770 -11.34 -6.49 10.27
N PRO A 771 -10.14 -6.57 9.65
CA PRO A 771 -9.90 -7.45 8.52
C PRO A 771 -9.98 -8.93 8.91
N GLU A 772 -10.03 -9.81 7.92
CA GLU A 772 -10.09 -11.26 8.15
C GLU A 772 -8.89 -11.79 8.96
N SER A 773 -7.70 -11.18 8.79
CA SER A 773 -6.49 -11.48 9.57
C SER A 773 -6.66 -11.23 11.07
N HIS A 774 -7.55 -10.29 11.44
CA HIS A 774 -7.90 -9.97 12.83
C HIS A 774 -9.23 -10.58 13.28
N ALA A 775 -9.60 -11.72 12.73
CA ALA A 775 -10.85 -12.43 12.98
C ALA A 775 -12.12 -11.70 12.53
N GLY A 776 -12.01 -10.66 11.70
CA GLY A 776 -13.15 -9.95 11.12
C GLY A 776 -14.14 -9.46 12.18
N LEU A 777 -15.43 -9.79 11.99
CA LEU A 777 -16.48 -9.37 12.92
C LEU A 777 -16.63 -10.24 14.18
N PHE A 778 -15.78 -11.27 14.39
CA PHE A 778 -15.95 -12.21 15.51
C PHE A 778 -16.05 -11.50 16.86
N TYR A 779 -15.08 -10.62 17.18
CA TYR A 779 -15.07 -9.91 18.47
C TYR A 779 -16.23 -8.91 18.62
N ILE A 780 -16.71 -8.34 17.53
CA ILE A 780 -17.91 -7.48 17.51
C ILE A 780 -19.16 -8.35 17.74
N ALA A 781 -19.25 -9.47 17.07
CA ALA A 781 -20.38 -10.40 17.18
C ALA A 781 -20.51 -11.07 18.57
N LEU A 782 -19.42 -11.09 19.38
CA LEU A 782 -19.50 -11.54 20.77
C LEU A 782 -20.49 -10.71 21.60
N GLY A 783 -20.80 -9.48 21.22
CA GLY A 783 -21.84 -8.67 21.82
C GLY A 783 -23.24 -9.32 21.81
N LEU A 784 -23.51 -10.23 20.83
CA LEU A 784 -24.74 -11.02 20.79
C LEU A 784 -24.91 -11.98 22.00
N PHE A 785 -23.83 -12.28 22.69
CA PHE A 785 -23.81 -13.15 23.87
C PHE A 785 -23.65 -12.37 25.19
N HIS A 786 -23.68 -11.04 25.13
CA HIS A 786 -23.55 -10.18 26.30
C HIS A 786 -24.70 -10.42 27.31
N LYS A 787 -24.42 -10.26 28.60
CA LYS A 787 -25.42 -10.42 29.65
C LYS A 787 -26.57 -9.43 29.55
N ASP A 788 -26.25 -8.19 29.18
CA ASP A 788 -27.21 -7.12 28.99
C ASP A 788 -27.96 -7.29 27.66
N ARG A 789 -29.29 -7.23 27.73
CA ARG A 789 -30.17 -7.38 26.59
C ARG A 789 -30.06 -6.21 25.60
N ASP A 790 -29.91 -5.00 26.12
CA ASP A 790 -29.76 -3.79 25.32
C ASP A 790 -28.52 -3.89 24.42
N VAL A 791 -27.40 -4.38 24.97
CA VAL A 791 -26.17 -4.64 24.22
C VAL A 791 -26.40 -5.67 23.13
N ARG A 792 -27.11 -6.78 23.40
CA ARG A 792 -27.42 -7.79 22.39
C ARG A 792 -28.21 -7.22 21.21
N ASN A 793 -29.23 -6.41 21.50
CA ASN A 793 -30.08 -5.78 20.48
C ASN A 793 -29.26 -4.77 19.66
N LYS A 794 -28.51 -3.89 20.31
CA LYS A 794 -27.63 -2.92 19.65
C LYS A 794 -26.57 -3.60 18.76
N THR A 795 -26.00 -4.70 19.22
CA THR A 795 -25.05 -5.47 18.41
C THR A 795 -25.74 -6.11 17.20
N ALA A 796 -26.98 -6.60 17.36
CA ALA A 796 -27.74 -7.16 16.25
C ALA A 796 -28.09 -6.08 15.21
N ASP A 797 -28.45 -4.86 15.66
CA ASP A 797 -28.71 -3.71 14.77
C ASP A 797 -27.46 -3.30 13.98
N LEU A 798 -26.30 -3.25 14.64
CA LEU A 798 -25.03 -2.98 13.97
C LEU A 798 -24.68 -4.04 12.92
N LEU A 799 -24.81 -5.31 13.26
CA LEU A 799 -24.52 -6.42 12.34
C LEU A 799 -25.50 -6.46 11.16
N GLU A 800 -26.75 -6.01 11.32
CA GLU A 800 -27.70 -5.89 10.23
C GLU A 800 -27.26 -4.83 9.23
N ARG A 801 -26.93 -3.61 9.70
CA ARG A 801 -26.40 -2.53 8.88
C ARG A 801 -25.13 -2.95 8.12
N ILE A 802 -24.20 -3.65 8.80
CA ILE A 802 -23.03 -4.20 8.14
C ILE A 802 -23.41 -5.22 7.07
N GLY A 803 -24.40 -6.08 7.32
CA GLY A 803 -24.85 -7.09 6.36
C GLY A 803 -25.54 -6.49 5.11
N GLU A 804 -26.15 -5.32 5.24
CA GLU A 804 -26.77 -4.56 4.14
C GLU A 804 -25.71 -3.82 3.31
N HIS A 805 -24.60 -3.44 3.92
CA HIS A 805 -23.53 -2.73 3.24
C HIS A 805 -22.87 -3.59 2.14
N GLU A 806 -22.57 -2.98 1.02
CA GLU A 806 -21.97 -3.61 -0.18
C GLU A 806 -20.76 -4.50 0.16
N ALA A 807 -19.75 -3.95 0.85
CA ALA A 807 -18.59 -4.70 1.28
C ALA A 807 -18.89 -5.59 2.50
N GLY A 808 -19.72 -5.14 3.42
CA GLY A 808 -19.98 -5.81 4.69
C GLY A 808 -20.64 -7.18 4.56
N ARG A 809 -21.28 -7.47 3.43
CA ARG A 809 -21.86 -8.79 3.11
C ARG A 809 -20.83 -9.93 3.19
N HIS A 810 -19.56 -9.65 2.87
CA HIS A 810 -18.48 -10.63 2.95
C HIS A 810 -18.15 -10.97 4.39
N TRP A 811 -18.00 -9.94 5.24
CA TRP A 811 -17.78 -10.11 6.67
C TRP A 811 -18.94 -10.81 7.36
N TRP A 812 -20.18 -10.46 7.00
CA TRP A 812 -21.37 -11.16 7.47
C TRP A 812 -21.37 -12.65 7.09
N ARG A 813 -20.98 -12.98 5.85
CA ARG A 813 -20.90 -14.38 5.40
C ARG A 813 -19.85 -15.17 6.18
N ALA A 814 -18.76 -14.53 6.60
CA ALA A 814 -17.67 -15.14 7.36
C ALA A 814 -18.02 -15.44 8.83
N LEU A 815 -19.10 -14.86 9.38
CA LEU A 815 -19.55 -15.14 10.72
C LEU A 815 -19.88 -16.64 10.91
N SER A 816 -19.58 -17.17 12.08
CA SER A 816 -19.83 -18.57 12.41
C SER A 816 -21.35 -18.86 12.50
N ARG A 817 -21.68 -20.14 12.44
CA ARG A 817 -23.07 -20.59 12.60
C ARG A 817 -23.67 -20.20 13.95
N PHE A 818 -22.85 -20.14 15.00
CA PHE A 818 -23.33 -19.80 16.36
C PHE A 818 -23.73 -18.34 16.43
N GLU A 819 -22.91 -17.42 15.89
CA GLU A 819 -23.22 -16.00 15.86
C GLU A 819 -24.46 -15.71 15.00
N LYS A 820 -24.58 -16.36 13.84
CA LYS A 820 -25.78 -16.25 12.99
C LYS A 820 -27.04 -16.75 13.68
N LEU A 821 -26.98 -17.85 14.40
CA LEU A 821 -28.11 -18.36 15.17
C LEU A 821 -28.48 -17.45 16.34
N ALA A 822 -27.47 -16.89 17.06
CA ALA A 822 -27.70 -15.93 18.13
C ALA A 822 -28.38 -14.67 17.57
N TYR A 823 -27.92 -14.14 16.44
CA TYR A 823 -28.53 -13.01 15.75
C TYR A 823 -30.00 -13.28 15.40
N ILE A 824 -30.30 -14.40 14.74
CA ILE A 824 -31.68 -14.78 14.36
C ILE A 824 -32.58 -14.89 15.59
N ARG A 825 -32.07 -15.44 16.69
CA ARG A 825 -32.83 -15.56 17.94
C ARG A 825 -33.18 -14.19 18.51
N ILE A 826 -32.20 -13.28 18.61
CA ILE A 826 -32.38 -11.93 19.14
C ILE A 826 -33.41 -11.17 18.30
N ARG A 827 -33.31 -11.25 16.95
CA ARG A 827 -34.27 -10.62 16.05
C ARG A 827 -35.69 -11.15 16.24
N ARG A 828 -35.86 -12.45 16.36
CA ARG A 828 -37.19 -13.06 16.62
C ARG A 828 -37.77 -12.61 17.97
N GLU A 829 -36.94 -12.52 19.01
CA GLU A 829 -37.36 -12.03 20.32
C GLU A 829 -37.81 -10.56 20.23
N ALA A 830 -37.08 -9.72 19.50
CA ALA A 830 -37.42 -8.32 19.27
C ALA A 830 -38.75 -8.18 18.47
N ASP A 831 -38.95 -8.96 17.41
CA ASP A 831 -40.16 -8.97 16.58
C ASP A 831 -41.41 -9.39 17.40
N LEU A 832 -41.28 -10.40 18.24
CA LEU A 832 -42.34 -10.86 19.09
C LEU A 832 -42.80 -9.79 20.10
N GLU A 833 -41.82 -9.04 20.66
CA GLU A 833 -42.12 -7.93 21.56
C GLU A 833 -42.80 -6.77 20.87
N LEU A 834 -42.31 -6.42 19.66
CA LEU A 834 -42.93 -5.36 18.88
C LEU A 834 -44.40 -5.72 18.56
N ARG A 835 -44.66 -6.94 18.14
CA ARG A 835 -46.02 -7.43 17.91
C ARG A 835 -46.87 -7.41 19.19
N SER A 836 -46.30 -7.76 20.35
CA SER A 836 -47.00 -7.72 21.62
C SER A 836 -47.33 -6.29 22.09
N LYS A 837 -46.51 -5.31 21.76
CA LYS A 837 -46.76 -3.89 22.03
C LYS A 837 -47.86 -3.34 21.10
N LEU A 838 -47.74 -3.57 19.81
CA LEU A 838 -48.74 -3.17 18.80
C LEU A 838 -50.13 -3.81 19.08
N GLY A 839 -50.16 -5.07 19.52
CA GLY A 839 -51.40 -5.73 19.92
C GLY A 839 -52.02 -5.18 21.21
N LYS A 840 -51.26 -4.54 22.08
CA LYS A 840 -51.79 -3.87 23.29
C LYS A 840 -52.30 -2.46 23.01
N ASP A 841 -51.66 -1.73 22.09
CA ASP A 841 -52.07 -0.38 21.72
C ASP A 841 -53.28 -0.38 20.75
N GLY A 842 -53.60 -1.51 20.12
CA GLY A 842 -54.77 -1.70 19.26
C GLY A 842 -56.07 -2.01 19.97
N TYR A 843 -56.07 -2.24 21.28
CA TYR A 843 -57.26 -2.51 22.06
C TYR A 843 -57.62 -1.31 22.92
N SER A 844 -58.11 -0.23 22.27
CA SER A 844 -58.85 0.85 22.94
C SER A 844 -60.30 0.47 23.01
N PRO A 845 -60.92 0.35 24.22
CA PRO A 845 -62.33 -0.04 24.36
C PRO A 845 -63.34 0.97 23.79
N ASP A 846 -62.85 2.10 23.27
CA ASP A 846 -63.77 3.18 22.77
C ASP A 846 -64.13 3.06 21.29
N ALA A 847 -63.62 2.07 20.56
CA ALA A 847 -64.00 1.85 19.16
C ALA A 847 -65.30 1.10 18.94
N GLU A 848 -65.85 0.40 19.96
CA GLU A 848 -67.13 -0.29 19.89
C GLU A 848 -68.34 0.63 20.13
N ARG A 849 -68.17 1.87 20.50
CA ARG A 849 -69.31 2.81 20.72
C ARG A 849 -69.68 3.68 19.53
N ARG A 850 -69.04 3.46 18.36
CA ARG A 850 -69.35 4.25 17.15
C ARG A 850 -69.95 3.46 15.99
N VAL A 851 -70.32 2.19 16.18
CA VAL A 851 -71.09 1.39 15.24
C VAL A 851 -72.22 0.70 15.97
N SER A 852 -73.15 1.49 16.38
CA SER A 852 -74.52 1.07 16.69
C SER A 852 -75.43 2.24 16.43
#